data_e310af9abfd1aa57bcff230ebb8ee79b
#
_entry.id   e310af9abfd1aa57bcff230ebb8ee79b
#
_cell.length_a   1.000
_cell.length_b   1.000
_cell.length_c   1.000
_cell.angle_alpha   90.00
_cell.angle_beta   90.00
_cell.angle_gamma   90.00
#
_symmetry.space_group_name_H-M   'P 1'
#
loop_
_entity.id
_entity.type
_entity.pdbx_description
1 polymer ?
#
loop_
_entity_poly.entity_id
_entity_poly.type
_entity_poly.pdbx_seq_one_letter_code
_entity_poly.pdbx_strand_id
1 'polypeptide(L)'
;GTPAASADRPAVPVEAASSPATPAAAPAGIEVTVEGNRAPPGSVSLSRRDIRELPGALGDPYRAIEIQPGVTTIASGMPYYYIRGAPPGNIGYFFNGIQVPLLFHVGAGPSVIPASMVQRVEMHLGPYPADIGRLAGAAIEAESAPPSDVWRGEGSLRFIDLGGVVEGPVDRDTHVLVGGHYAAGAALTSALVPSVDVGYADYQGRVTYRLGPEERFTVFAFGAYDYLASIDEDGGAEATNVLLDSDFHRLDLRYDRDDASGARVRAALTLGLDQSRGVGVESAQAWKLNARMSLARPILGGRALLRAGADAAVDRYQVTPRPSPPTDGEPAEGADDEPAEGTEQLDESFPELFRSRLDLALGAWADALLVLDERSTLTPGVRVDHYTSLGRTAVAVDPRIVGRFGVGEHVRLIPAFGVASQLPGLAPLPALQIGGIPGGLQRSLQSSFGVEANVGPVNFSATAFRQVTFGLSDPIGTGRGTNLSTERFLTRSRGDTYGLELGARGALRRDMFFLASYTLSRSTRTRGKATIPSAYDRTHVAHVALLYDLGKGWRAGIRHVFYTGFPADEAAPGRPPREHPDRIQPFYRLDMRLSKRWALGARSYLGLVLDVQNATLAKEVFDVSCDDSGCTPQTIGPVTMPGIAIEGGF
;
A
#
# COMPACT_ATOMS: atom_id res chain seq x y z
N GLY A 1 35.65 -12.06 -86.74
CA GLY A 1 34.78 -13.14 -86.66
C GLY A 1 33.53 -12.79 -85.84
N THR A 2 32.42 -12.86 -86.47
CA THR A 2 31.05 -12.53 -86.03
C THR A 2 30.39 -13.63 -85.21
N PRO A 3 29.31 -13.33 -84.47
CA PRO A 3 28.88 -14.11 -83.30
C PRO A 3 27.75 -15.11 -83.58
N ALA A 4 27.63 -16.06 -82.66
CA ALA A 4 26.55 -17.02 -82.65
C ALA A 4 25.35 -16.59 -81.84
N ALA A 5 24.17 -16.83 -82.38
CA ALA A 5 22.85 -16.58 -81.80
C ALA A 5 22.59 -17.39 -80.56
N SER A 6 22.00 -16.83 -79.56
CA SER A 6 21.47 -17.47 -78.40
C SER A 6 19.98 -17.75 -78.59
N ALA A 7 19.60 -19.01 -78.37
CA ALA A 7 18.25 -19.49 -78.48
C ALA A 7 17.37 -19.12 -77.32
N ASP A 8 16.12 -18.73 -77.66
CA ASP A 8 15.01 -18.50 -76.77
C ASP A 8 14.69 -19.77 -75.95
N ARG A 9 14.52 -19.62 -74.66
CA ARG A 9 13.85 -20.60 -73.76
C ARG A 9 12.52 -20.03 -73.30
N PRO A 10 11.44 -20.77 -73.32
CA PRO A 10 10.14 -20.29 -72.88
C PRO A 10 10.09 -20.15 -71.35
N ALA A 11 9.46 -19.08 -70.90
CA ALA A 11 9.20 -18.77 -69.49
C ALA A 11 8.24 -19.79 -68.89
N VAL A 12 8.64 -20.43 -67.78
CA VAL A 12 7.80 -21.24 -66.91
C VAL A 12 6.92 -20.32 -66.06
N PRO A 13 5.60 -20.55 -65.90
CA PRO A 13 4.76 -19.74 -65.03
C PRO A 13 5.20 -19.93 -63.57
N VAL A 14 5.52 -18.85 -62.88
CA VAL A 14 5.74 -18.82 -61.43
C VAL A 14 4.38 -19.01 -60.78
N GLU A 15 4.18 -20.16 -60.18
CA GLU A 15 3.08 -20.47 -59.29
C GLU A 15 3.11 -19.51 -58.12
N ALA A 16 2.03 -18.76 -57.87
CA ALA A 16 1.90 -17.83 -56.78
C ALA A 16 2.06 -18.58 -55.46
N ALA A 17 3.18 -18.33 -54.78
CA ALA A 17 3.43 -18.81 -53.43
C ALA A 17 2.30 -18.32 -52.51
N SER A 18 1.50 -19.25 -52.03
CA SER A 18 0.52 -19.06 -50.98
C SER A 18 1.24 -18.47 -49.76
N SER A 19 0.84 -17.28 -49.35
CA SER A 19 1.24 -16.67 -48.05
C SER A 19 1.07 -17.69 -46.94
N PRO A 20 2.05 -17.89 -46.06
CA PRO A 20 1.87 -18.75 -44.92
C PRO A 20 0.75 -18.17 -44.04
N ALA A 21 -0.27 -18.98 -43.79
CA ALA A 21 -1.31 -18.65 -42.82
C ALA A 21 -0.66 -18.23 -41.49
N THR A 22 -0.99 -17.04 -41.01
CA THR A 22 -0.61 -16.57 -39.68
C THR A 22 -1.05 -17.64 -38.67
N PRO A 23 -0.14 -18.20 -37.88
CA PRO A 23 -0.53 -19.18 -36.88
C PRO A 23 -1.53 -18.52 -35.93
N ALA A 24 -2.68 -19.17 -35.75
CA ALA A 24 -3.66 -18.78 -34.76
C ALA A 24 -2.93 -18.60 -33.42
N ALA A 25 -3.12 -17.44 -32.81
CA ALA A 25 -2.51 -17.12 -31.51
C ALA A 25 -2.80 -18.27 -30.55
N ALA A 26 -1.77 -18.97 -30.12
CA ALA A 26 -1.87 -19.97 -29.09
C ALA A 26 -2.53 -19.33 -27.85
N PRO A 27 -3.43 -20.06 -27.15
CA PRO A 27 -4.00 -19.52 -25.90
C PRO A 27 -2.84 -19.12 -25.00
N ALA A 28 -2.88 -17.88 -24.49
CA ALA A 28 -1.83 -17.32 -23.67
C ALA A 28 -1.63 -18.21 -22.43
N GLY A 29 -0.70 -19.12 -22.53
CA GLY A 29 -0.17 -19.86 -21.39
C GLY A 29 0.36 -18.87 -20.36
N ILE A 30 0.52 -19.31 -19.12
CA ILE A 30 1.16 -18.49 -18.06
C ILE A 30 2.58 -18.18 -18.53
N GLU A 31 2.72 -17.07 -19.24
CA GLU A 31 4.02 -16.57 -19.65
C GLU A 31 4.57 -15.77 -18.46
N VAL A 32 5.46 -16.42 -17.70
CA VAL A 32 6.25 -15.74 -16.69
C VAL A 32 7.28 -14.89 -17.45
N THR A 33 6.84 -13.74 -17.93
CA THR A 33 7.76 -12.75 -18.43
C THR A 33 8.45 -12.15 -17.21
N VAL A 34 9.65 -12.59 -16.93
CA VAL A 34 10.58 -11.84 -16.08
C VAL A 34 10.97 -10.61 -16.89
N GLU A 35 10.10 -9.62 -16.89
CA GLU A 35 10.42 -8.34 -17.49
C GLU A 35 11.67 -7.81 -16.79
N GLY A 36 12.73 -7.63 -17.58
CA GLY A 36 14.03 -7.14 -17.12
C GLY A 36 14.06 -5.66 -16.72
N ASN A 37 12.93 -5.10 -16.28
CA ASN A 37 12.90 -3.83 -15.57
C ASN A 37 13.44 -4.09 -14.16
N ARG A 38 14.70 -3.73 -13.97
CA ARG A 38 15.41 -3.89 -12.69
C ARG A 38 14.66 -3.10 -11.64
N ALA A 39 13.88 -3.79 -10.79
CA ALA A 39 13.37 -3.19 -9.58
C ALA A 39 14.53 -2.56 -8.78
N PRO A 40 14.32 -1.42 -8.13
CA PRO A 40 15.37 -0.82 -7.30
C PRO A 40 15.94 -1.85 -6.32
N PRO A 41 17.24 -1.82 -6.04
CA PRO A 41 17.85 -2.76 -5.10
C PRO A 41 17.11 -2.70 -3.76
N GLY A 42 16.70 -3.86 -3.22
CA GLY A 42 16.00 -3.95 -1.93
C GLY A 42 14.49 -3.69 -1.98
N SER A 43 13.90 -3.48 -3.15
CA SER A 43 12.44 -3.43 -3.31
C SER A 43 11.87 -4.77 -3.77
N VAL A 44 10.60 -5.02 -3.42
CA VAL A 44 9.80 -6.12 -3.93
C VAL A 44 8.76 -5.56 -4.89
N SER A 45 8.66 -6.12 -6.08
CA SER A 45 7.72 -5.67 -7.11
C SER A 45 6.66 -6.73 -7.40
N LEU A 46 5.40 -6.29 -7.45
CA LEU A 46 4.25 -7.07 -7.90
C LEU A 46 3.79 -6.55 -9.26
N SER A 47 3.69 -7.45 -10.24
CA SER A 47 3.16 -7.13 -11.56
C SER A 47 1.62 -7.05 -11.54
N ARG A 48 1.03 -6.37 -12.54
CA ARG A 48 -0.44 -6.32 -12.72
C ARG A 48 -1.08 -7.72 -12.73
N ARG A 49 -0.38 -8.72 -13.26
CA ARG A 49 -0.85 -10.10 -13.30
C ARG A 49 -0.90 -10.72 -11.92
N ASP A 50 0.20 -10.62 -11.16
CA ASP A 50 0.29 -11.15 -9.79
C ASP A 50 -0.84 -10.58 -8.93
N ILE A 51 -1.09 -9.27 -9.07
CA ILE A 51 -2.14 -8.55 -8.36
C ILE A 51 -3.53 -9.11 -8.66
N ARG A 52 -3.86 -9.29 -9.94
CA ARG A 52 -5.20 -9.67 -10.36
C ARG A 52 -5.57 -11.12 -10.08
N GLU A 53 -4.58 -12.01 -10.03
CA GLU A 53 -4.80 -13.44 -9.92
C GLU A 53 -4.68 -13.97 -8.49
N LEU A 54 -4.13 -13.18 -7.55
CA LEU A 54 -3.91 -13.59 -6.16
C LEU A 54 -5.25 -13.80 -5.42
N PRO A 55 -5.53 -15.02 -4.90
CA PRO A 55 -6.74 -15.29 -4.12
C PRO A 55 -6.79 -14.46 -2.84
N GLY A 56 -7.98 -13.96 -2.49
CA GLY A 56 -8.21 -13.13 -1.31
C GLY A 56 -7.68 -11.71 -1.40
N ALA A 57 -7.02 -11.34 -2.50
CA ALA A 57 -6.68 -9.94 -2.77
C ALA A 57 -7.82 -9.19 -3.48
N LEU A 58 -8.89 -9.88 -3.88
CA LEU A 58 -10.05 -9.32 -4.58
C LEU A 58 -9.68 -8.52 -5.85
N GLY A 59 -8.52 -8.83 -6.45
CA GLY A 59 -7.97 -8.08 -7.59
C GLY A 59 -7.40 -6.70 -7.26
N ASP A 60 -7.25 -6.38 -5.99
CA ASP A 60 -6.76 -5.11 -5.49
C ASP A 60 -5.23 -5.09 -5.38
N PRO A 61 -4.55 -4.09 -5.97
CA PRO A 61 -3.09 -4.03 -6.02
C PRO A 61 -2.44 -3.85 -4.65
N TYR A 62 -3.09 -3.16 -3.74
CA TYR A 62 -2.52 -2.87 -2.43
C TYR A 62 -2.87 -3.95 -1.40
N ARG A 63 -3.98 -4.68 -1.58
CA ARG A 63 -4.25 -5.89 -0.79
C ARG A 63 -3.30 -7.04 -1.13
N ALA A 64 -2.82 -7.08 -2.38
CA ALA A 64 -1.85 -8.08 -2.80
C ALA A 64 -0.50 -7.98 -2.06
N ILE A 65 -0.18 -6.86 -1.42
CA ILE A 65 1.04 -6.72 -0.63
C ILE A 65 1.06 -7.59 0.63
N GLU A 66 -0.10 -8.00 1.16
CA GLU A 66 -0.20 -8.85 2.35
C GLU A 66 0.63 -10.15 2.23
N ILE A 67 0.75 -10.69 1.01
CA ILE A 67 1.50 -11.94 0.79
C ILE A 67 3.03 -11.76 0.86
N GLN A 68 3.53 -10.52 0.92
CA GLN A 68 4.96 -10.27 0.93
C GLN A 68 5.58 -10.55 2.31
N PRO A 69 6.81 -11.08 2.35
CA PRO A 69 7.51 -11.25 3.61
C PRO A 69 7.71 -9.90 4.31
N GLY A 70 7.71 -9.88 5.64
CA GLY A 70 7.86 -8.66 6.44
C GLY A 70 6.59 -7.86 6.67
N VAL A 71 5.48 -8.25 6.03
CA VAL A 71 4.16 -7.61 6.18
C VAL A 71 3.32 -8.40 7.19
N THR A 72 2.75 -7.71 8.15
CA THR A 72 1.87 -8.28 9.19
C THR A 72 0.58 -7.48 9.24
N THR A 73 -0.57 -8.14 9.12
CA THR A 73 -1.88 -7.49 9.26
C THR A 73 -2.25 -7.27 10.72
N ILE A 74 -2.99 -6.23 11.04
CA ILE A 74 -3.58 -6.02 12.36
C ILE A 74 -4.61 -7.10 12.63
N ALA A 75 -5.55 -7.31 11.70
CA ALA A 75 -6.54 -8.36 11.75
C ALA A 75 -6.85 -8.87 10.34
N SER A 76 -7.42 -10.08 10.26
CA SER A 76 -7.84 -10.69 9.00
C SER A 76 -8.86 -9.81 8.27
N GLY A 77 -8.59 -9.53 7.00
CA GLY A 77 -9.44 -8.69 6.15
C GLY A 77 -9.19 -7.19 6.27
N MET A 78 -8.53 -6.73 7.33
CA MET A 78 -8.16 -5.32 7.50
C MET A 78 -6.81 -5.02 6.84
N PRO A 79 -6.74 -4.19 5.79
CA PRO A 79 -5.50 -3.90 5.09
C PRO A 79 -4.66 -2.80 5.79
N TYR A 80 -4.61 -2.85 7.11
CA TYR A 80 -3.69 -2.08 7.93
C TYR A 80 -2.51 -2.95 8.32
N TYR A 81 -1.32 -2.51 7.95
CA TYR A 81 -0.12 -3.33 8.05
C TYR A 81 0.87 -2.77 9.06
N TYR A 82 1.51 -3.69 9.79
CA TYR A 82 2.81 -3.47 10.39
C TYR A 82 3.86 -4.04 9.43
N ILE A 83 4.84 -3.23 9.07
CA ILE A 83 5.92 -3.65 8.18
C ILE A 83 7.23 -3.59 8.93
N ARG A 84 7.86 -4.75 9.15
CA ARG A 84 9.07 -4.88 9.98
C ARG A 84 8.91 -4.17 11.34
N GLY A 85 7.74 -4.29 11.95
CA GLY A 85 7.38 -3.68 13.23
C GLY A 85 7.12 -2.16 13.21
N ALA A 86 7.21 -1.51 12.04
CA ALA A 86 6.77 -0.13 11.89
C ALA A 86 5.24 -0.07 11.88
N PRO A 87 4.62 0.80 12.70
CA PRO A 87 3.17 0.94 12.76
C PRO A 87 2.59 1.54 11.47
N PRO A 88 1.28 1.40 11.22
CA PRO A 88 0.63 1.93 10.03
C PRO A 88 0.89 3.42 9.77
N GLY A 89 0.96 4.26 10.81
CA GLY A 89 1.29 5.69 10.68
C GLY A 89 2.72 6.00 10.21
N ASN A 90 3.59 4.98 10.15
CA ASN A 90 4.97 5.12 9.64
C ASN A 90 5.12 4.56 8.22
N ILE A 91 4.03 4.13 7.59
CA ILE A 91 4.03 3.58 6.23
C ILE A 91 3.43 4.62 5.27
N GLY A 92 4.17 4.93 4.22
CA GLY A 92 3.70 5.84 3.17
C GLY A 92 3.17 5.08 1.97
N TYR A 93 2.01 5.53 1.46
CA TYR A 93 1.40 5.03 0.23
C TYR A 93 1.45 6.11 -0.83
N PHE A 94 1.97 5.77 -2.02
CA PHE A 94 2.14 6.72 -3.10
C PHE A 94 1.58 6.16 -4.41
N PHE A 95 0.98 7.05 -5.21
CA PHE A 95 0.59 6.77 -6.58
C PHE A 95 1.20 7.81 -7.50
N ASN A 96 2.08 7.38 -8.42
CA ASN A 96 2.89 8.28 -9.27
C ASN A 96 3.67 9.36 -8.48
N GLY A 97 4.14 9.02 -7.26
CA GLY A 97 4.82 9.93 -6.35
C GLY A 97 3.92 10.91 -5.61
N ILE A 98 2.59 10.79 -5.71
CA ILE A 98 1.61 11.57 -4.95
C ILE A 98 1.18 10.76 -3.74
N GLN A 99 1.26 11.33 -2.54
CA GLN A 99 0.82 10.65 -1.33
C GLN A 99 -0.70 10.46 -1.31
N VAL A 100 -1.13 9.23 -1.05
CA VAL A 100 -2.54 8.84 -0.89
C VAL A 100 -2.84 8.78 0.62
N PRO A 101 -3.67 9.68 1.16
CA PRO A 101 -3.87 9.79 2.62
C PRO A 101 -4.74 8.67 3.19
N LEU A 102 -5.73 8.20 2.45
CA LEU A 102 -6.58 7.06 2.77
C LEU A 102 -6.57 6.11 1.58
N LEU A 103 -5.98 4.94 1.76
CA LEU A 103 -5.75 4.02 0.65
C LEU A 103 -6.94 3.11 0.37
N PHE A 104 -7.69 2.73 1.41
CA PHE A 104 -8.79 1.79 1.32
C PHE A 104 -10.08 2.45 1.79
N HIS A 105 -11.15 2.29 1.02
CA HIS A 105 -12.48 2.77 1.39
C HIS A 105 -12.94 2.19 2.73
N VAL A 106 -13.53 3.02 3.56
CA VAL A 106 -14.02 2.69 4.91
C VAL A 106 -13.03 1.82 5.72
N GLY A 107 -11.74 1.99 5.46
CA GLY A 107 -10.67 1.28 6.14
C GLY A 107 -10.50 -0.19 5.76
N ALA A 108 -11.49 -0.84 5.15
CA ALA A 108 -11.46 -2.27 4.81
C ALA A 108 -12.04 -2.60 3.42
N GLY A 109 -12.52 -1.61 2.68
CA GLY A 109 -13.06 -1.75 1.33
C GLY A 109 -11.99 -1.89 0.24
N PRO A 110 -12.34 -1.71 -1.04
CA PRO A 110 -11.39 -1.67 -2.14
C PRO A 110 -10.45 -0.46 -2.02
N SER A 111 -9.30 -0.50 -2.70
CA SER A 111 -8.42 0.67 -2.75
C SER A 111 -9.00 1.76 -3.64
N VAL A 112 -8.71 3.01 -3.28
CA VAL A 112 -9.15 4.23 -4.01
C VAL A 112 -8.49 4.38 -5.38
N ILE A 113 -7.52 3.53 -5.72
CA ILE A 113 -6.87 3.50 -7.02
C ILE A 113 -7.25 2.20 -7.75
N PRO A 114 -7.97 2.29 -8.88
CA PRO A 114 -8.38 1.12 -9.65
C PRO A 114 -7.19 0.26 -10.11
N ALA A 115 -7.29 -1.06 -9.97
CA ALA A 115 -6.27 -1.99 -10.40
C ALA A 115 -5.94 -1.88 -11.90
N SER A 116 -6.90 -1.46 -12.72
CA SER A 116 -6.72 -1.23 -14.15
C SER A 116 -5.75 -0.09 -14.48
N MET A 117 -5.58 0.88 -13.57
CA MET A 117 -4.62 1.97 -13.70
C MET A 117 -3.21 1.58 -13.27
N VAL A 118 -3.07 0.60 -12.38
CA VAL A 118 -1.78 0.22 -11.79
C VAL A 118 -1.02 -0.71 -12.73
N GLN A 119 0.20 -0.34 -13.08
CA GLN A 119 1.11 -1.19 -13.84
C GLN A 119 1.91 -2.11 -12.92
N ARG A 120 2.41 -1.55 -11.80
CA ARG A 120 3.20 -2.25 -10.79
C ARG A 120 3.05 -1.59 -9.43
N VAL A 121 3.29 -2.37 -8.39
CA VAL A 121 3.46 -1.89 -7.02
C VAL A 121 4.86 -2.26 -6.57
N GLU A 122 5.61 -1.28 -6.09
CA GLU A 122 6.93 -1.46 -5.50
C GLU A 122 6.86 -1.24 -3.99
N MET A 123 7.44 -2.15 -3.26
CA MET A 123 7.48 -2.09 -1.80
C MET A 123 8.93 -1.93 -1.34
N HIS A 124 9.18 -0.89 -0.59
CA HIS A 124 10.45 -0.61 0.05
C HIS A 124 10.33 -0.91 1.55
N LEU A 125 10.76 -2.09 1.96
CA LEU A 125 10.63 -2.58 3.34
C LEU A 125 11.76 -2.11 4.28
N GLY A 126 12.81 -1.53 3.71
CA GLY A 126 14.00 -1.06 4.41
C GLY A 126 14.48 0.27 3.84
N PRO A 127 15.78 0.51 3.73
CA PRO A 127 16.29 1.71 3.13
C PRO A 127 15.73 1.88 1.71
N TYR A 128 14.92 2.90 1.51
CA TYR A 128 14.28 3.25 0.25
C TYR A 128 15.09 4.31 -0.52
N PRO A 129 14.83 4.55 -1.83
CA PRO A 129 15.50 5.58 -2.62
C PRO A 129 15.46 6.96 -1.96
N ALA A 130 16.45 7.81 -2.23
CA ALA A 130 16.61 9.08 -1.51
C ALA A 130 15.50 10.11 -1.79
N ASP A 131 14.79 9.99 -2.90
CA ASP A 131 13.61 10.81 -3.24
C ASP A 131 12.41 10.57 -2.32
N ILE A 132 12.32 9.39 -1.71
CA ILE A 132 11.32 9.10 -0.69
C ILE A 132 11.81 9.59 0.67
N GLY A 133 11.04 10.41 1.35
CA GLY A 133 11.37 10.94 2.68
C GLY A 133 10.18 11.10 3.58
N ARG A 134 10.43 11.58 4.80
CA ARG A 134 9.42 11.88 5.81
C ARG A 134 8.62 10.67 6.26
N LEU A 135 9.24 9.48 6.21
CA LEU A 135 8.72 8.20 6.66
C LEU A 135 9.79 7.52 7.52
N ALA A 136 9.38 6.83 8.58
CA ALA A 136 10.29 6.07 9.45
C ALA A 136 10.07 4.55 9.38
N GLY A 137 9.17 4.09 8.53
CA GLY A 137 8.84 2.68 8.33
C GLY A 137 9.11 2.20 6.92
N ALA A 138 8.06 1.94 6.16
CA ALA A 138 8.12 1.45 4.79
C ALA A 138 7.46 2.42 3.81
N ALA A 139 7.81 2.32 2.53
CA ALA A 139 7.14 3.02 1.44
C ALA A 139 6.57 2.03 0.43
N ILE A 140 5.35 2.29 -0.01
CA ILE A 140 4.63 1.50 -1.01
C ILE A 140 4.27 2.44 -2.14
N GLU A 141 4.86 2.21 -3.30
CA GLU A 141 4.65 3.04 -4.48
C GLU A 141 3.95 2.25 -5.57
N ALA A 142 2.86 2.78 -6.09
CA ALA A 142 2.26 2.28 -7.30
C ALA A 142 2.48 3.24 -8.46
N GLU A 143 2.76 2.69 -9.62
CA GLU A 143 2.90 3.44 -10.85
C GLU A 143 1.78 3.10 -11.82
N SER A 144 1.26 4.13 -12.49
CA SER A 144 0.28 3.95 -13.56
C SER A 144 0.94 3.48 -14.85
N ALA A 145 0.18 2.74 -15.65
CA ALA A 145 0.58 2.43 -17.01
C ALA A 145 0.76 3.72 -17.83
N PRO A 146 1.70 3.74 -18.80
CA PRO A 146 1.79 4.80 -19.78
C PRO A 146 0.44 5.02 -20.50
N PRO A 147 0.16 6.25 -21.00
CA PRO A 147 -1.02 6.51 -21.80
C PRO A 147 -1.13 5.54 -22.98
N SER A 148 -2.34 5.08 -23.26
CA SER A 148 -2.59 4.12 -24.35
C SER A 148 -2.79 4.84 -25.68
N ASP A 149 -2.12 4.39 -26.74
CA ASP A 149 -2.32 4.90 -28.10
C ASP A 149 -3.59 4.37 -28.78
N VAL A 150 -4.37 3.53 -28.09
CA VAL A 150 -5.67 3.02 -28.54
C VAL A 150 -6.67 3.15 -27.41
N TRP A 151 -7.94 3.32 -27.78
CA TRP A 151 -9.02 3.29 -26.80
C TRP A 151 -9.09 1.92 -26.15
N ARG A 152 -9.10 1.91 -24.85
CA ARG A 152 -9.32 0.71 -24.03
C ARG A 152 -10.13 1.07 -22.80
N GLY A 153 -10.90 0.12 -22.31
CA GLY A 153 -11.67 0.29 -21.11
C GLY A 153 -11.81 -1.03 -20.35
N GLU A 154 -11.92 -0.92 -19.06
CA GLU A 154 -12.25 -2.02 -18.15
C GLU A 154 -13.33 -1.56 -17.20
N GLY A 155 -14.34 -2.40 -16.98
CA GLY A 155 -15.38 -2.18 -16.01
C GLY A 155 -15.60 -3.43 -15.17
N SER A 156 -16.05 -3.25 -13.95
CA SER A 156 -16.42 -4.33 -13.04
C SER A 156 -17.68 -3.99 -12.28
N LEU A 157 -18.56 -4.97 -12.16
CA LEU A 157 -19.69 -4.97 -11.24
C LEU A 157 -19.40 -6.03 -10.19
N ARG A 158 -19.17 -5.59 -8.96
CA ARG A 158 -18.91 -6.43 -7.79
C ARG A 158 -20.11 -6.38 -6.86
N PHE A 159 -20.18 -7.31 -5.95
CA PHE A 159 -21.21 -7.35 -4.92
C PHE A 159 -21.33 -6.03 -4.12
N ILE A 160 -20.19 -5.39 -3.85
CA ILE A 160 -20.12 -4.18 -3.01
C ILE A 160 -20.00 -2.90 -3.83
N ASP A 161 -19.48 -2.95 -5.06
CA ASP A 161 -19.21 -1.75 -5.86
C ASP A 161 -19.42 -1.94 -7.37
N LEU A 162 -19.55 -0.80 -8.05
CA LEU A 162 -19.47 -0.66 -9.49
C LEU A 162 -18.28 0.25 -9.80
N GLY A 163 -17.39 -0.18 -10.68
CA GLY A 163 -16.24 0.63 -11.06
C GLY A 163 -15.81 0.44 -12.51
N GLY A 164 -15.03 1.38 -13.00
CA GLY A 164 -14.47 1.28 -14.34
C GLY A 164 -13.46 2.37 -14.66
N VAL A 165 -12.67 2.09 -15.69
CA VAL A 165 -11.68 3.02 -16.26
C VAL A 165 -11.74 2.93 -17.77
N VAL A 166 -11.73 4.09 -18.43
CA VAL A 166 -11.61 4.22 -19.89
C VAL A 166 -10.45 5.15 -20.19
N GLU A 167 -9.60 4.78 -21.12
CA GLU A 167 -8.52 5.65 -21.59
C GLU A 167 -8.25 5.49 -23.08
N GLY A 168 -7.72 6.54 -23.69
CA GLY A 168 -7.33 6.51 -25.10
C GLY A 168 -6.87 7.87 -25.63
N PRO A 169 -6.45 7.92 -26.93
CA PRO A 169 -6.07 9.15 -27.59
C PRO A 169 -7.31 9.96 -27.99
N VAL A 170 -7.33 11.24 -27.66
CA VAL A 170 -8.27 12.22 -28.23
C VAL A 170 -7.79 12.68 -29.60
N ASP A 171 -6.48 12.90 -29.69
CA ASP A 171 -5.76 13.20 -30.92
C ASP A 171 -4.34 12.59 -30.84
N ARG A 172 -3.46 12.96 -31.80
CA ARG A 172 -2.10 12.44 -31.89
C ARG A 172 -1.26 12.70 -30.63
N ASP A 173 -1.48 13.84 -29.96
CA ASP A 173 -0.66 14.33 -28.87
C ASP A 173 -1.37 14.33 -27.52
N THR A 174 -2.72 14.18 -27.52
CA THR A 174 -3.56 14.24 -26.32
C THR A 174 -4.13 12.88 -25.98
N HIS A 175 -3.86 12.41 -24.77
CA HIS A 175 -4.43 11.17 -24.21
C HIS A 175 -5.23 11.49 -22.96
N VAL A 176 -6.37 10.85 -22.81
CA VAL A 176 -7.26 11.02 -21.66
C VAL A 176 -7.51 9.69 -20.97
N LEU A 177 -7.74 9.75 -19.65
CA LEU A 177 -8.20 8.65 -18.82
C LEU A 177 -9.26 9.19 -17.86
N VAL A 178 -10.36 8.45 -17.70
CA VAL A 178 -11.39 8.69 -16.70
C VAL A 178 -11.73 7.37 -16.03
N GLY A 179 -11.86 7.39 -14.72
CA GLY A 179 -12.21 6.21 -13.91
C GLY A 179 -12.84 6.56 -12.59
N GLY A 180 -13.32 5.54 -11.89
CA GLY A 180 -13.86 5.65 -10.54
C GLY A 180 -14.60 4.41 -10.08
N HIS A 181 -14.94 4.40 -8.79
CA HIS A 181 -15.79 3.42 -8.13
C HIS A 181 -16.91 4.10 -7.37
N TYR A 182 -18.02 3.38 -7.24
CA TYR A 182 -19.16 3.79 -6.44
C TYR A 182 -19.70 2.59 -5.66
N ALA A 183 -19.99 2.77 -4.38
CA ALA A 183 -20.53 1.75 -3.48
C ALA A 183 -21.99 1.41 -3.81
N ALA A 184 -22.25 0.85 -4.98
CA ALA A 184 -23.59 0.48 -5.41
C ALA A 184 -24.24 -0.58 -4.50
N GLY A 185 -23.43 -1.38 -3.80
CA GLY A 185 -23.86 -2.37 -2.83
C GLY A 185 -24.11 -1.83 -1.41
N ALA A 186 -23.91 -0.54 -1.16
CA ALA A 186 -24.08 0.05 0.16
C ALA A 186 -25.49 -0.19 0.74
N ALA A 187 -26.53 0.06 -0.05
CA ALA A 187 -27.91 -0.19 0.33
C ALA A 187 -28.17 -1.68 0.66
N LEU A 188 -27.51 -2.60 -0.04
CA LEU A 188 -27.60 -4.04 0.25
C LEU A 188 -26.85 -4.40 1.55
N THR A 189 -25.71 -3.76 1.80
CA THR A 189 -24.97 -3.95 3.06
C THR A 189 -25.80 -3.49 4.24
N SER A 190 -26.39 -2.28 4.19
CA SER A 190 -27.27 -1.76 5.23
C SER A 190 -28.55 -2.61 5.39
N ALA A 191 -29.07 -3.19 4.30
CA ALA A 191 -30.21 -4.12 4.38
C ALA A 191 -29.87 -5.47 5.06
N LEU A 192 -28.62 -5.94 4.91
CA LEU A 192 -28.14 -7.19 5.53
C LEU A 192 -27.62 -6.99 6.96
N VAL A 193 -27.10 -5.79 7.25
CA VAL A 193 -26.58 -5.38 8.56
C VAL A 193 -27.18 -4.01 8.89
N PRO A 194 -28.44 -3.95 9.39
CA PRO A 194 -29.14 -2.69 9.63
C PRO A 194 -28.45 -1.73 10.60
N SER A 195 -27.61 -2.27 11.48
CA SER A 195 -26.81 -1.48 12.43
C SER A 195 -25.62 -0.76 11.81
N VAL A 196 -25.43 -0.85 10.49
CA VAL A 196 -24.27 -0.22 9.81
C VAL A 196 -24.75 0.54 8.59
N ASP A 197 -24.36 1.81 8.50
CA ASP A 197 -24.50 2.62 7.29
C ASP A 197 -23.13 2.88 6.68
N VAL A 198 -22.97 2.52 5.39
CA VAL A 198 -21.71 2.59 4.67
C VAL A 198 -21.90 3.20 3.29
N GLY A 199 -21.03 4.13 2.92
CA GLY A 199 -21.00 4.74 1.60
C GLY A 199 -19.59 5.12 1.19
N TYR A 200 -19.24 4.92 -0.08
CA TYR A 200 -17.97 5.41 -0.62
C TYR A 200 -18.04 5.65 -2.12
N ALA A 201 -17.16 6.52 -2.57
CA ALA A 201 -16.93 6.77 -3.99
C ALA A 201 -15.51 7.28 -4.22
N ASP A 202 -14.96 7.00 -5.38
CA ASP A 202 -13.70 7.59 -5.85
C ASP A 202 -13.80 8.03 -7.32
N TYR A 203 -12.87 8.88 -7.72
CA TYR A 203 -12.73 9.30 -9.10
C TYR A 203 -11.27 9.51 -9.48
N GLN A 204 -10.95 9.28 -10.75
CA GLN A 204 -9.65 9.57 -11.36
C GLN A 204 -9.85 10.19 -12.73
N GLY A 205 -9.09 11.23 -13.02
CA GLY A 205 -9.06 11.89 -14.33
C GLY A 205 -7.63 12.26 -14.71
N ARG A 206 -7.17 11.84 -15.89
CA ARG A 206 -5.83 12.18 -16.39
C ARG A 206 -5.91 12.71 -17.81
N VAL A 207 -5.25 13.82 -18.04
CA VAL A 207 -4.97 14.33 -19.38
C VAL A 207 -3.46 14.40 -19.54
N THR A 208 -2.92 13.75 -20.57
CA THR A 208 -1.50 13.81 -20.92
C THR A 208 -1.35 14.41 -22.30
N TYR A 209 -0.60 15.48 -22.38
CA TYR A 209 -0.29 16.19 -23.63
C TYR A 209 1.19 16.05 -23.97
N ARG A 210 1.51 15.61 -25.18
CA ARG A 210 2.87 15.55 -25.71
C ARG A 210 3.25 16.91 -26.25
N LEU A 211 4.17 17.61 -25.58
CA LEU A 211 4.71 18.89 -26.04
C LEU A 211 5.72 18.71 -27.16
N GLY A 212 6.32 17.52 -27.26
CA GLY A 212 7.31 17.12 -28.22
C GLY A 212 7.70 15.64 -28.05
N PRO A 213 8.67 15.13 -28.80
CA PRO A 213 9.07 13.73 -28.72
C PRO A 213 9.65 13.34 -27.36
N GLU A 214 10.23 14.28 -26.63
CA GLU A 214 10.90 14.08 -25.34
C GLU A 214 10.12 14.66 -24.17
N GLU A 215 9.05 15.43 -24.41
CA GLU A 215 8.41 16.26 -23.39
C GLU A 215 6.92 15.95 -23.26
N ARG A 216 6.44 15.84 -22.02
CA ARG A 216 5.02 15.59 -21.69
C ARG A 216 4.57 16.50 -20.57
N PHE A 217 3.36 16.97 -20.69
CA PHE A 217 2.63 17.63 -19.60
C PHE A 217 1.44 16.77 -19.21
N THR A 218 1.27 16.51 -17.94
CA THR A 218 0.18 15.68 -17.41
C THR A 218 -0.58 16.47 -16.34
N VAL A 219 -1.90 16.50 -16.48
CA VAL A 219 -2.83 16.91 -15.43
C VAL A 219 -3.51 15.66 -14.91
N PHE A 220 -3.39 15.38 -13.61
CA PHE A 220 -3.99 14.23 -12.99
C PHE A 220 -4.78 14.65 -11.74
N ALA A 221 -6.08 14.34 -11.73
CA ALA A 221 -6.95 14.58 -10.60
C ALA A 221 -7.50 13.25 -10.08
N PHE A 222 -7.52 13.07 -8.76
CA PHE A 222 -8.17 11.95 -8.11
C PHE A 222 -8.60 12.30 -6.69
N GLY A 223 -9.57 11.57 -6.19
CA GLY A 223 -10.07 11.75 -4.85
C GLY A 223 -11.02 10.64 -4.44
N ALA A 224 -11.34 10.60 -3.16
CA ALA A 224 -12.27 9.64 -2.58
C ALA A 224 -13.12 10.28 -1.49
N TYR A 225 -14.29 9.73 -1.30
CA TYR A 225 -15.22 10.00 -0.20
C TYR A 225 -15.53 8.69 0.51
N ASP A 226 -15.57 8.72 1.84
CA ASP A 226 -15.81 7.56 2.71
C ASP A 226 -16.71 7.93 3.86
N TYR A 227 -17.75 7.14 4.08
CA TYR A 227 -18.68 7.25 5.18
C TYR A 227 -18.94 5.91 5.83
N LEU A 228 -18.87 5.85 7.15
CA LEU A 228 -19.20 4.70 7.97
C LEU A 228 -19.84 5.17 9.26
N ALA A 229 -21.02 4.65 9.60
CA ALA A 229 -21.69 4.92 10.86
C ALA A 229 -22.27 3.63 11.44
N SER A 230 -22.33 3.54 12.77
CA SER A 230 -23.16 2.57 13.47
C SER A 230 -24.52 3.19 13.81
N ILE A 231 -25.56 2.38 13.72
CA ILE A 231 -26.93 2.74 14.07
C ILE A 231 -27.30 1.92 15.30
N ASP A 232 -27.43 2.58 16.43
CA ASP A 232 -27.83 1.96 17.68
C ASP A 232 -29.34 2.22 17.92
N GLU A 233 -30.11 1.15 18.16
CA GLU A 233 -31.52 1.23 18.52
C GLU A 233 -31.64 1.20 20.06
N ASP A 234 -31.48 2.35 20.71
CA ASP A 234 -31.68 2.47 22.15
C ASP A 234 -33.06 3.06 22.46
N GLY A 235 -33.96 2.26 23.12
CA GLY A 235 -35.22 2.75 23.65
C GLY A 235 -36.22 3.29 22.65
N GLY A 236 -36.10 2.99 21.34
CA GLY A 236 -37.00 3.45 20.27
C GLY A 236 -36.61 4.77 19.60
N ALA A 237 -35.43 5.28 19.88
CA ALA A 237 -34.79 6.34 19.13
C ALA A 237 -33.54 5.79 18.40
N GLU A 238 -33.44 6.02 17.08
CA GLU A 238 -32.24 5.71 16.30
C GLU A 238 -31.15 6.72 16.63
N ALA A 239 -30.05 6.25 17.24
CA ALA A 239 -28.85 7.06 17.45
C ALA A 239 -27.81 6.67 16.40
N THR A 240 -27.40 7.60 15.55
CA THR A 240 -26.34 7.39 14.55
C THR A 240 -24.99 7.84 15.12
N ASN A 241 -24.05 6.92 15.26
CA ASN A 241 -22.68 7.21 15.66
C ASN A 241 -21.76 7.13 14.45
N VAL A 242 -21.23 8.29 14.00
CA VAL A 242 -20.34 8.39 12.84
C VAL A 242 -18.94 7.91 13.23
N LEU A 243 -18.49 6.80 12.65
CA LEU A 243 -17.18 6.20 12.85
C LEU A 243 -16.13 6.75 11.87
N LEU A 244 -16.55 7.08 10.64
CA LEU A 244 -15.72 7.68 9.61
C LEU A 244 -16.58 8.54 8.68
N ASP A 245 -16.23 9.80 8.53
CA ASP A 245 -16.72 10.68 7.47
C ASP A 245 -15.52 11.48 6.97
N SER A 246 -15.04 11.13 5.80
CA SER A 246 -13.77 11.65 5.32
C SER A 246 -13.74 11.73 3.79
N ASP A 247 -13.14 12.78 3.28
CA ASP A 247 -12.86 12.92 1.87
C ASP A 247 -11.47 13.50 1.62
N PHE A 248 -10.92 13.19 0.46
CA PHE A 248 -9.69 13.83 -0.01
C PHE A 248 -9.71 14.04 -1.52
N HIS A 249 -9.02 15.08 -1.97
CA HIS A 249 -8.86 15.43 -3.37
C HIS A 249 -7.43 15.82 -3.68
N ARG A 250 -6.93 15.42 -4.86
CA ARG A 250 -5.60 15.76 -5.37
C ARG A 250 -5.69 16.22 -6.81
N LEU A 251 -4.99 17.31 -7.14
CA LEU A 251 -4.75 17.78 -8.49
C LEU A 251 -3.24 17.92 -8.69
N ASP A 252 -2.66 17.12 -9.55
CA ASP A 252 -1.22 17.09 -9.87
C ASP A 252 -0.98 17.63 -11.26
N LEU A 253 -0.13 18.62 -11.37
CA LEU A 253 0.35 19.21 -12.61
C LEU A 253 1.80 18.78 -12.78
N ARG A 254 2.10 18.00 -13.81
CA ARG A 254 3.41 17.38 -13.96
C ARG A 254 3.99 17.61 -15.36
N TYR A 255 5.25 18.04 -15.40
CA TYR A 255 6.08 18.08 -16.56
C TYR A 255 7.16 17.01 -16.47
N ASP A 256 7.29 16.20 -17.51
CA ASP A 256 8.33 15.18 -17.68
C ASP A 256 9.10 15.45 -18.98
N ARG A 257 10.42 15.36 -18.90
CA ARG A 257 11.32 15.36 -20.07
C ARG A 257 12.28 14.19 -19.98
N ASP A 258 12.31 13.37 -21.02
CA ASP A 258 13.20 12.24 -21.20
C ASP A 258 14.02 12.48 -22.47
N ASP A 259 15.28 12.91 -22.36
CA ASP A 259 16.09 13.23 -23.52
C ASP A 259 16.85 12.01 -24.09
N ALA A 260 17.34 12.15 -25.31
CA ALA A 260 18.05 11.08 -26.02
C ALA A 260 19.37 10.67 -25.33
N SER A 261 19.93 11.50 -24.44
CA SER A 261 21.10 11.15 -23.62
C SER A 261 20.80 10.25 -22.44
N GLY A 262 19.49 9.97 -22.19
CA GLY A 262 18.99 9.25 -21.03
C GLY A 262 18.86 10.12 -19.77
N ALA A 263 19.04 11.44 -19.89
CA ALA A 263 18.72 12.34 -18.80
C ALA A 263 17.22 12.54 -18.70
N ARG A 264 16.72 12.61 -17.46
CA ARG A 264 15.30 12.78 -17.14
C ARG A 264 15.13 13.96 -16.21
N VAL A 265 14.13 14.78 -16.49
CA VAL A 265 13.71 15.87 -15.61
C VAL A 265 12.22 15.68 -15.33
N ARG A 266 11.85 15.77 -14.07
CA ARG A 266 10.46 15.83 -13.64
C ARG A 266 10.24 17.03 -12.74
N ALA A 267 9.20 17.81 -13.01
CA ALA A 267 8.70 18.83 -12.10
C ALA A 267 7.20 18.60 -11.90
N ALA A 268 6.75 18.68 -10.67
CA ALA A 268 5.34 18.48 -10.35
C ALA A 268 4.88 19.41 -9.25
N LEU A 269 3.62 19.84 -9.35
CA LEU A 269 2.91 20.62 -8.34
C LEU A 269 1.59 19.93 -8.03
N THR A 270 1.41 19.49 -6.77
CA THR A 270 0.17 18.86 -6.31
C THR A 270 -0.57 19.79 -5.37
N LEU A 271 -1.82 20.07 -5.68
CA LEU A 271 -2.80 20.69 -4.78
C LEU A 271 -3.62 19.59 -4.11
N GLY A 272 -3.86 19.71 -2.82
CA GLY A 272 -4.62 18.74 -2.06
C GLY A 272 -5.61 19.39 -1.12
N LEU A 273 -6.71 18.70 -0.87
CA LEU A 273 -7.68 18.98 0.17
C LEU A 273 -8.02 17.67 0.87
N ASP A 274 -7.88 17.63 2.19
CA ASP A 274 -8.31 16.54 3.06
C ASP A 274 -9.35 17.05 4.03
N GLN A 275 -10.40 16.27 4.28
CA GLN A 275 -11.44 16.59 5.27
C GLN A 275 -11.74 15.35 6.11
N SER A 276 -12.06 15.56 7.38
CA SER A 276 -12.56 14.53 8.29
C SER A 276 -13.56 15.14 9.26
N ARG A 277 -14.64 14.43 9.56
CA ARG A 277 -15.73 14.86 10.44
C ARG A 277 -16.04 13.75 11.44
N GLY A 278 -16.45 14.13 12.63
CA GLY A 278 -16.99 13.19 13.62
C GLY A 278 -15.97 12.39 14.44
N VAL A 279 -14.72 12.29 14.03
CA VAL A 279 -13.70 11.47 14.72
C VAL A 279 -12.91 12.34 15.71
N GLY A 280 -13.36 12.42 16.97
CA GLY A 280 -12.65 13.18 18.03
C GLY A 280 -12.67 14.69 17.90
N VAL A 281 -13.14 15.21 16.76
CA VAL A 281 -13.33 16.63 16.46
C VAL A 281 -14.67 16.81 15.73
N GLU A 282 -15.24 18.02 15.74
CA GLU A 282 -16.41 18.32 14.94
C GLU A 282 -16.06 18.27 13.45
N SER A 283 -14.98 18.96 13.07
CA SER A 283 -14.45 18.92 11.71
C SER A 283 -12.96 19.24 11.67
N ALA A 284 -12.25 18.65 10.73
CA ALA A 284 -10.87 18.97 10.39
C ALA A 284 -10.73 19.10 8.88
N GLN A 285 -10.00 20.11 8.42
CA GLN A 285 -9.70 20.35 7.03
C GLN A 285 -8.21 20.65 6.86
N ALA A 286 -7.58 20.09 5.84
CA ALA A 286 -6.19 20.36 5.49
C ALA A 286 -6.05 20.71 4.00
N TRP A 287 -5.61 21.93 3.72
CA TRP A 287 -5.16 22.36 2.40
C TRP A 287 -3.69 22.05 2.22
N LYS A 288 -3.31 21.40 1.14
CA LYS A 288 -1.95 20.93 0.87
C LYS A 288 -1.43 21.47 -0.45
N LEU A 289 -0.19 21.93 -0.42
CA LEU A 289 0.56 22.32 -1.61
C LEU A 289 1.90 21.58 -1.58
N ASN A 290 2.14 20.71 -2.56
CA ASN A 290 3.39 19.95 -2.67
C ASN A 290 4.06 20.25 -4.01
N ALA A 291 5.27 20.78 -4.00
CA ALA A 291 6.10 20.96 -5.17
C ALA A 291 7.24 19.94 -5.15
N ARG A 292 7.54 19.32 -6.29
CA ARG A 292 8.60 18.32 -6.45
C ARG A 292 9.38 18.56 -7.72
N MET A 293 10.70 18.47 -7.64
CA MET A 293 11.58 18.51 -8.82
C MET A 293 12.64 17.42 -8.68
N SER A 294 12.91 16.71 -9.75
CA SER A 294 13.96 15.70 -9.82
C SER A 294 14.68 15.73 -11.16
N LEU A 295 15.96 15.40 -11.10
CA LEU A 295 16.85 15.21 -12.24
C LEU A 295 17.51 13.84 -12.11
N ALA A 296 17.52 13.05 -13.17
CA ALA A 296 18.35 11.86 -13.29
C ALA A 296 19.23 11.99 -14.53
N ARG A 297 20.54 11.79 -14.41
CA ARG A 297 21.49 11.96 -15.51
C ARG A 297 22.55 10.86 -15.52
N PRO A 298 22.71 10.12 -16.61
CA PRO A 298 23.84 9.23 -16.79
C PRO A 298 25.15 10.04 -16.81
N ILE A 299 26.14 9.59 -16.06
CA ILE A 299 27.49 10.18 -15.98
C ILE A 299 28.54 9.07 -16.12
N LEU A 300 29.82 9.43 -16.20
CA LEU A 300 30.95 8.49 -16.31
C LEU A 300 30.79 7.47 -17.46
N GLY A 301 30.29 7.91 -18.61
CA GLY A 301 30.09 7.04 -19.77
C GLY A 301 28.97 5.99 -19.54
N GLY A 302 27.97 6.31 -18.75
CA GLY A 302 26.85 5.39 -18.39
C GLY A 302 27.13 4.44 -17.23
N ARG A 303 28.32 4.51 -16.62
CA ARG A 303 28.67 3.71 -15.43
C ARG A 303 28.05 4.22 -14.14
N ALA A 304 27.51 5.43 -14.14
CA ALA A 304 26.76 5.95 -13.02
C ALA A 304 25.51 6.70 -13.49
N LEU A 305 24.42 6.59 -12.73
CA LEU A 305 23.21 7.41 -12.87
C LEU A 305 23.11 8.29 -11.63
N LEU A 306 23.41 9.58 -11.78
CA LEU A 306 23.19 10.56 -10.72
C LEU A 306 21.72 10.95 -10.69
N ARG A 307 21.10 10.89 -9.50
CA ARG A 307 19.74 11.37 -9.25
C ARG A 307 19.78 12.42 -8.15
N ALA A 308 19.10 13.52 -8.34
CA ALA A 308 18.99 14.59 -7.34
C ALA A 308 17.64 15.28 -7.46
N GLY A 309 17.18 15.86 -6.38
CA GLY A 309 15.93 16.59 -6.38
C GLY A 309 15.70 17.37 -5.12
N ALA A 310 14.59 18.10 -5.15
CA ALA A 310 14.08 18.85 -4.01
C ALA A 310 12.55 18.80 -4.02
N ASP A 311 11.99 18.94 -2.83
CA ASP A 311 10.55 19.01 -2.64
C ASP A 311 10.18 19.96 -1.50
N ALA A 312 8.99 20.54 -1.59
CA ALA A 312 8.43 21.41 -0.57
C ALA A 312 6.97 21.03 -0.33
N ALA A 313 6.57 20.96 0.92
CA ALA A 313 5.18 20.78 1.34
C ALA A 313 4.76 21.92 2.26
N VAL A 314 3.60 22.50 1.95
CA VAL A 314 2.94 23.53 2.77
C VAL A 314 1.54 23.03 3.07
N ASP A 315 1.27 22.74 4.34
CA ASP A 315 0.00 22.18 4.80
C ASP A 315 -0.68 23.17 5.76
N ARG A 316 -1.90 23.59 5.43
CA ARG A 316 -2.72 24.46 6.29
C ARG A 316 -3.85 23.64 6.89
N TYR A 317 -3.80 23.46 8.19
CA TYR A 317 -4.82 22.75 8.97
C TYR A 317 -5.80 23.75 9.61
N GLN A 318 -7.10 23.44 9.51
CA GLN A 318 -8.20 24.11 10.17
C GLN A 318 -8.98 23.04 10.92
N VAL A 319 -9.07 23.17 12.24
CA VAL A 319 -9.73 22.19 13.10
C VAL A 319 -10.75 22.91 13.97
N THR A 320 -11.98 22.40 13.96
CA THR A 320 -13.06 22.80 14.86
C THR A 320 -13.19 21.74 15.93
N PRO A 321 -12.89 22.06 17.20
CA PRO A 321 -13.08 21.13 18.30
C PRO A 321 -14.57 20.78 18.48
N ARG A 322 -14.85 19.57 18.96
CA ARG A 322 -16.21 19.21 19.38
C ARG A 322 -16.57 20.07 20.62
N PRO A 323 -17.76 20.68 20.67
CA PRO A 323 -18.20 21.37 21.89
C PRO A 323 -18.23 20.39 23.07
N SER A 324 -17.65 20.76 24.20
CA SER A 324 -17.83 19.98 25.43
C SER A 324 -19.31 19.97 25.80
N PRO A 325 -19.89 18.85 26.25
CA PRO A 325 -21.23 18.86 26.76
C PRO A 325 -21.36 19.89 27.90
N PRO A 326 -22.49 20.60 28.02
CA PRO A 326 -22.68 21.58 29.07
C PRO A 326 -22.52 20.90 30.44
N THR A 327 -21.63 21.44 31.26
CA THR A 327 -21.35 20.99 32.61
C THR A 327 -22.44 21.42 33.63
N ASP A 328 -23.56 21.98 33.17
CA ASP A 328 -24.66 22.51 33.98
C ASP A 328 -25.72 21.45 34.33
N GLY A 329 -25.30 20.28 34.76
CA GLY A 329 -26.14 19.29 35.41
C GLY A 329 -25.42 18.74 36.61
N GLU A 330 -25.95 19.01 37.83
CA GLU A 330 -25.56 18.21 39.00
C GLU A 330 -25.74 16.74 38.64
N PRO A 331 -24.74 15.87 38.96
CA PRO A 331 -24.90 14.44 38.68
C PRO A 331 -26.18 14.01 39.37
N ALA A 332 -27.14 13.45 38.60
CA ALA A 332 -28.34 12.86 39.16
C ALA A 332 -27.88 11.78 40.14
N GLU A 333 -28.05 12.02 41.44
CA GLU A 333 -27.80 10.99 42.47
C GLU A 333 -28.66 9.76 42.12
N GLY A 334 -28.01 8.68 41.63
CA GLY A 334 -28.65 7.39 41.43
C GLY A 334 -28.63 6.80 40.02
N ALA A 335 -27.93 7.39 39.07
CA ALA A 335 -27.63 6.71 37.82
C ALA A 335 -26.32 5.92 37.97
N ASP A 336 -26.40 4.66 38.32
CA ASP A 336 -25.32 3.67 38.09
C ASP A 336 -25.26 3.39 36.57
N ASP A 337 -25.06 4.43 35.76
CA ASP A 337 -24.76 4.28 34.36
C ASP A 337 -23.30 3.89 34.25
N GLU A 338 -23.01 2.60 34.31
CA GLU A 338 -21.77 2.08 33.71
C GLU A 338 -21.77 2.55 32.26
N PRO A 339 -20.69 3.24 31.81
CA PRO A 339 -20.59 3.67 30.42
C PRO A 339 -20.70 2.45 29.54
N ALA A 340 -21.60 2.51 28.54
CA ALA A 340 -21.83 1.43 27.59
C ALA A 340 -20.49 0.92 27.06
N GLU A 341 -20.24 -0.39 27.24
CA GLU A 341 -19.04 -1.07 26.76
C GLU A 341 -18.89 -0.78 25.27
N GLY A 342 -17.89 0.00 24.88
CA GLY A 342 -17.55 0.25 23.49
C GLY A 342 -17.41 1.72 23.06
N THR A 343 -17.83 2.70 23.84
CA THR A 343 -17.53 4.10 23.56
C THR A 343 -16.10 4.41 24.01
N GLU A 344 -15.16 4.47 23.05
CA GLU A 344 -13.81 5.00 23.29
C GLU A 344 -13.93 6.41 23.83
N GLN A 345 -13.77 6.60 25.14
CA GLN A 345 -13.66 7.93 25.73
C GLN A 345 -12.33 8.53 25.29
N LEU A 346 -12.39 9.40 24.30
CA LEU A 346 -11.25 10.27 23.94
C LEU A 346 -11.01 11.18 25.14
N ASP A 347 -9.76 11.18 25.63
CA ASP A 347 -9.29 12.12 26.65
C ASP A 347 -9.62 13.56 26.23
N GLU A 348 -10.18 14.37 27.11
CA GLU A 348 -10.52 15.79 26.83
C GLU A 348 -9.36 16.60 26.27
N SER A 349 -8.12 16.23 26.56
CA SER A 349 -6.91 16.84 26.02
C SER A 349 -6.52 16.35 24.62
N PHE A 350 -7.15 15.28 24.09
CA PHE A 350 -6.82 14.71 22.76
C PHE A 350 -7.04 15.73 21.62
N PRO A 351 -8.12 16.52 21.57
CA PRO A 351 -8.30 17.56 20.54
C PRO A 351 -7.20 18.61 20.52
N GLU A 352 -6.51 18.85 21.65
CA GLU A 352 -5.40 19.83 21.74
C GLU A 352 -4.19 19.44 20.87
N LEU A 353 -4.04 18.16 20.53
CA LEU A 353 -3.01 17.68 19.63
C LEU A 353 -3.23 18.17 18.19
N PHE A 354 -4.49 18.45 17.83
CA PHE A 354 -4.91 18.83 16.49
C PHE A 354 -5.31 20.30 16.47
N ARG A 355 -4.31 21.19 16.32
CA ARG A 355 -4.54 22.64 16.29
C ARG A 355 -4.55 23.17 14.86
N SER A 356 -5.37 24.21 14.63
CA SER A 356 -5.30 24.98 13.39
C SER A 356 -3.92 25.62 13.25
N ARG A 357 -3.25 25.42 12.10
CA ARG A 357 -1.85 25.81 11.91
C ARG A 357 -1.41 25.78 10.45
N LEU A 358 -0.22 26.29 10.19
CA LEU A 358 0.52 26.14 8.95
C LEU A 358 1.79 25.35 9.22
N ASP A 359 1.97 24.23 8.53
CA ASP A 359 3.16 23.40 8.57
C ASP A 359 3.95 23.55 7.25
N LEU A 360 5.29 23.59 7.37
CA LEU A 360 6.21 23.65 6.25
C LEU A 360 7.21 22.50 6.35
N ALA A 361 7.43 21.79 5.26
CA ALA A 361 8.50 20.83 5.13
C ALA A 361 9.26 21.05 3.82
N LEU A 362 10.58 21.21 3.89
CA LEU A 362 11.48 21.34 2.75
C LEU A 362 12.43 20.17 2.72
N GLY A 363 12.57 19.53 1.57
CA GLY A 363 13.45 18.38 1.36
C GLY A 363 14.41 18.59 0.20
N ALA A 364 15.64 18.11 0.34
CA ALA A 364 16.60 17.99 -0.74
C ALA A 364 17.31 16.64 -0.65
N TRP A 365 17.57 16.01 -1.78
CA TRP A 365 18.16 14.69 -1.82
C TRP A 365 19.06 14.48 -3.03
N ALA A 366 20.00 13.56 -2.90
CA ALA A 366 20.79 13.06 -3.99
C ALA A 366 21.21 11.62 -3.75
N ASP A 367 21.27 10.82 -4.81
CA ASP A 367 21.88 9.51 -4.83
C ASP A 367 22.61 9.23 -6.16
N ALA A 368 23.43 8.20 -6.18
CA ALA A 368 24.13 7.77 -7.37
C ALA A 368 24.05 6.25 -7.51
N LEU A 369 23.37 5.76 -8.53
CA LEU A 369 23.45 4.34 -8.91
C LEU A 369 24.79 4.12 -9.65
N LEU A 370 25.73 3.49 -8.97
CA LEU A 370 27.05 3.15 -9.49
C LEU A 370 27.04 1.71 -10.05
N VAL A 371 27.35 1.54 -11.30
CA VAL A 371 27.56 0.23 -11.93
C VAL A 371 29.02 -0.15 -11.74
N LEU A 372 29.29 -1.07 -10.82
CA LEU A 372 30.64 -1.54 -10.48
C LEU A 372 31.14 -2.54 -11.52
N ASP A 373 30.24 -3.46 -11.92
CA ASP A 373 30.42 -4.42 -13.00
C ASP A 373 29.06 -4.81 -13.59
N GLU A 374 29.02 -5.77 -14.52
CA GLU A 374 27.80 -6.20 -15.22
C GLU A 374 26.68 -6.74 -14.28
N ARG A 375 27.07 -7.16 -13.06
CA ARG A 375 26.18 -7.84 -12.09
C ARG A 375 26.07 -7.10 -10.76
N SER A 376 26.92 -6.09 -10.54
CA SER A 376 27.07 -5.43 -9.25
C SER A 376 26.77 -3.94 -9.35
N THR A 377 25.95 -3.46 -8.45
CA THR A 377 25.62 -2.02 -8.33
C THR A 377 25.69 -1.59 -6.87
N LEU A 378 26.02 -0.32 -6.66
CA LEU A 378 26.00 0.33 -5.35
C LEU A 378 25.26 1.65 -5.47
N THR A 379 24.35 1.94 -4.54
CA THR A 379 23.55 3.16 -4.54
C THR A 379 23.70 3.87 -3.20
N PRO A 380 24.74 4.70 -2.99
CA PRO A 380 24.79 5.65 -1.89
C PRO A 380 23.85 6.82 -2.16
N GLY A 381 23.22 7.33 -1.10
CA GLY A 381 22.33 8.49 -1.17
C GLY A 381 22.21 9.20 0.16
N VAL A 382 21.73 10.42 0.12
CA VAL A 382 21.42 11.23 1.31
C VAL A 382 20.20 12.10 1.03
N ARG A 383 19.37 12.26 2.06
CA ARG A 383 18.27 13.21 2.08
C ARG A 383 18.39 14.12 3.30
N VAL A 384 18.02 15.38 3.12
CA VAL A 384 17.94 16.37 4.20
C VAL A 384 16.54 16.97 4.18
N ASP A 385 15.86 16.93 5.32
CA ASP A 385 14.54 17.53 5.49
C ASP A 385 14.56 18.58 6.62
N HIS A 386 13.90 19.70 6.39
CA HIS A 386 13.63 20.74 7.38
C HIS A 386 12.12 20.82 7.60
N TYR A 387 11.71 20.83 8.86
CA TYR A 387 10.31 20.89 9.28
C TYR A 387 10.05 22.11 10.14
N THR A 388 8.89 22.72 9.95
CA THR A 388 8.37 23.80 10.82
C THR A 388 6.90 23.55 11.12
N SER A 389 6.52 23.56 12.40
CA SER A 389 5.12 23.41 12.85
C SER A 389 4.95 24.13 14.20
N LEU A 390 3.93 24.98 14.34
CA LEU A 390 3.61 25.74 15.55
C LEU A 390 4.83 26.44 16.17
N GLY A 391 5.67 27.07 15.34
CA GLY A 391 6.88 27.79 15.79
C GLY A 391 8.04 26.89 16.23
N ARG A 392 7.91 25.57 16.10
CA ARG A 392 8.98 24.63 16.33
C ARG A 392 9.60 24.19 15.03
N THR A 393 10.91 23.94 15.04
CA THR A 393 11.67 23.48 13.87
C THR A 393 12.45 22.21 14.18
N ALA A 394 12.65 21.37 13.17
CA ALA A 394 13.50 20.20 13.24
C ALA A 394 14.21 19.96 11.92
N VAL A 395 15.39 19.37 11.97
CA VAL A 395 16.16 18.97 10.78
C VAL A 395 16.48 17.48 10.88
N ALA A 396 16.28 16.79 9.76
CA ALA A 396 16.68 15.41 9.56
C ALA A 396 17.78 15.32 8.51
N VAL A 397 18.74 14.41 8.73
CA VAL A 397 19.73 14.01 7.73
C VAL A 397 19.72 12.50 7.67
N ASP A 398 19.31 11.97 6.52
CA ASP A 398 19.00 10.56 6.30
C ASP A 398 19.93 9.94 5.25
N PRO A 399 21.15 9.49 5.62
CA PRO A 399 22.03 8.76 4.72
C PRO A 399 21.52 7.35 4.46
N ARG A 400 21.77 6.83 3.25
CA ARG A 400 21.34 5.51 2.79
C ARG A 400 22.37 4.89 1.88
N ILE A 401 22.47 3.59 1.91
CA ILE A 401 23.30 2.84 0.98
C ILE A 401 22.66 1.48 0.71
N VAL A 402 22.51 1.14 -0.56
CA VAL A 402 22.00 -0.15 -1.00
C VAL A 402 22.98 -0.74 -2.01
N GLY A 403 23.42 -1.97 -1.78
CA GLY A 403 24.25 -2.73 -2.69
C GLY A 403 23.48 -3.87 -3.33
N ARG A 404 23.88 -4.24 -4.55
CA ARG A 404 23.45 -5.47 -5.21
C ARG A 404 24.69 -6.08 -5.88
N PHE A 405 25.11 -7.24 -5.40
CA PHE A 405 26.33 -7.89 -5.82
C PHE A 405 26.02 -9.28 -6.37
N GLY A 406 26.31 -9.52 -7.66
CA GLY A 406 26.15 -10.82 -8.29
C GLY A 406 27.28 -11.77 -7.90
N VAL A 407 26.92 -12.93 -7.33
CA VAL A 407 27.82 -14.03 -7.03
C VAL A 407 27.54 -15.17 -8.00
N GLY A 408 28.33 -15.23 -9.07
CA GLY A 408 28.02 -16.12 -10.18
C GLY A 408 26.81 -15.68 -11.00
N GLU A 409 26.11 -16.62 -11.65
CA GLU A 409 25.00 -16.30 -12.57
C GLU A 409 23.63 -16.26 -11.88
N HIS A 410 23.49 -16.94 -10.77
CA HIS A 410 22.20 -17.25 -10.18
C HIS A 410 21.98 -16.62 -8.81
N VAL A 411 23.03 -16.16 -8.14
CA VAL A 411 22.95 -15.64 -6.77
C VAL A 411 23.27 -14.15 -6.73
N ARG A 412 22.53 -13.41 -5.92
CA ARG A 412 22.77 -11.99 -5.64
C ARG A 412 22.72 -11.73 -4.15
N LEU A 413 23.63 -10.89 -3.67
CA LEU A 413 23.67 -10.39 -2.30
C LEU A 413 23.17 -8.94 -2.30
N ILE A 414 22.32 -8.60 -1.33
CA ILE A 414 21.67 -7.29 -1.25
C ILE A 414 21.83 -6.73 0.18
N PRO A 415 23.01 -6.18 0.52
CA PRO A 415 23.16 -5.42 1.74
C PRO A 415 22.50 -4.05 1.62
N ALA A 416 21.81 -3.59 2.67
CA ALA A 416 21.22 -2.28 2.74
C ALA A 416 21.29 -1.70 4.14
N PHE A 417 21.58 -0.40 4.24
CA PHE A 417 21.58 0.37 5.47
C PHE A 417 21.04 1.78 5.20
N GLY A 418 20.27 2.32 6.15
CA GLY A 418 19.78 3.69 6.04
C GLY A 418 19.22 4.23 7.34
N VAL A 419 19.16 5.55 7.35
CA VAL A 419 18.44 6.32 8.35
C VAL A 419 17.18 6.88 7.71
N ALA A 420 16.09 6.92 8.45
CA ALA A 420 14.82 7.46 8.00
C ALA A 420 14.17 8.25 9.15
N SER A 421 13.68 9.44 8.86
CA SER A 421 13.11 10.35 9.84
C SER A 421 11.71 10.78 9.45
N GLN A 422 10.84 10.98 10.46
CA GLN A 422 9.44 11.31 10.29
C GLN A 422 8.96 12.24 11.42
N LEU A 423 7.99 13.10 11.12
CA LEU A 423 7.16 13.72 12.16
C LEU A 423 6.36 12.64 12.90
N PRO A 424 6.04 12.86 14.20
CA PRO A 424 5.13 11.97 14.90
C PRO A 424 3.79 11.91 14.17
N GLY A 425 3.35 10.70 13.82
CA GLY A 425 2.09 10.48 13.12
C GLY A 425 1.13 9.62 13.92
N LEU A 426 -0.15 9.87 13.78
CA LEU A 426 -1.22 8.96 14.16
C LEU A 426 -1.53 8.02 12.97
N ALA A 427 -2.41 7.03 13.17
CA ALA A 427 -2.95 6.25 12.05
C ALA A 427 -3.55 7.18 10.97
N PRO A 428 -3.61 6.73 9.71
CA PRO A 428 -3.96 7.58 8.57
C PRO A 428 -5.44 8.01 8.61
N LEU A 429 -5.70 9.08 9.35
CA LEU A 429 -6.94 9.83 9.25
C LEU A 429 -6.65 11.08 8.43
N PRO A 430 -7.31 11.27 7.29
CA PRO A 430 -7.17 12.49 6.51
C PRO A 430 -7.44 13.73 7.37
N ALA A 431 -6.71 14.82 7.13
CA ALA A 431 -6.79 16.07 7.86
C ALA A 431 -6.41 16.06 9.37
N LEU A 432 -6.32 14.91 10.03
CA LEU A 432 -5.95 14.80 11.43
C LEU A 432 -4.46 14.47 11.60
N GLN A 433 -3.64 15.50 11.64
CA GLN A 433 -2.19 15.38 11.86
C GLN A 433 -1.77 16.18 13.08
N ILE A 434 -0.84 15.64 13.85
CA ILE A 434 -0.34 16.25 15.07
C ILE A 434 0.60 17.41 14.76
N GLY A 435 0.39 18.53 15.42
CA GLY A 435 1.19 19.73 15.27
C GLY A 435 2.28 19.91 16.33
N GLY A 436 3.24 20.82 16.06
CA GLY A 436 4.21 21.32 17.04
C GLY A 436 5.41 20.43 17.29
N ILE A 437 5.59 19.32 16.60
CA ILE A 437 6.72 18.39 16.73
C ILE A 437 6.93 17.93 18.19
N PRO A 438 5.90 17.44 18.89
CA PRO A 438 6.03 17.05 20.29
C PRO A 438 6.97 15.84 20.42
N GLY A 439 7.93 15.92 21.37
CA GLY A 439 8.92 14.85 21.57
C GLY A 439 9.97 14.70 20.47
N GLY A 440 10.01 15.60 19.48
CA GLY A 440 10.97 15.58 18.38
C GLY A 440 10.58 14.62 17.23
N LEU A 441 11.52 14.40 16.29
CA LEU A 441 11.33 13.49 15.17
C LEU A 441 11.44 12.03 15.64
N GLN A 442 10.67 11.16 15.00
CA GLN A 442 10.94 9.73 15.00
C GLN A 442 12.12 9.46 14.06
N ARG A 443 13.07 8.62 14.47
CA ARG A 443 14.21 8.20 13.65
C ARG A 443 14.35 6.70 13.66
N SER A 444 14.42 6.10 12.48
CA SER A 444 14.61 4.66 12.28
C SER A 444 15.98 4.38 11.68
N LEU A 445 16.74 3.51 12.32
CA LEU A 445 17.92 2.87 11.75
C LEU A 445 17.48 1.56 11.12
N GLN A 446 17.63 1.44 9.82
CA GLN A 446 17.19 0.30 9.03
C GLN A 446 18.40 -0.42 8.45
N SER A 447 18.52 -1.72 8.71
CA SER A 447 19.58 -2.57 8.17
C SER A 447 19.00 -3.88 7.67
N SER A 448 19.48 -4.36 6.53
CA SER A 448 19.12 -5.67 6.02
C SER A 448 20.25 -6.28 5.19
N PHE A 449 20.27 -7.61 5.15
CA PHE A 449 21.13 -8.38 4.28
C PHE A 449 20.31 -9.45 3.59
N GLY A 450 20.11 -9.26 2.30
CA GLY A 450 19.31 -10.13 1.44
C GLY A 450 20.20 -11.04 0.59
N VAL A 451 19.69 -12.23 0.30
CA VAL A 451 20.20 -13.16 -0.71
C VAL A 451 19.07 -13.52 -1.64
N GLU A 452 19.26 -13.33 -2.93
CA GLU A 452 18.35 -13.82 -3.99
C GLU A 452 19.02 -14.92 -4.78
N ALA A 453 18.29 -15.97 -5.11
CA ALA A 453 18.76 -17.06 -5.92
C ALA A 453 17.73 -17.48 -6.97
N ASN A 454 18.15 -17.58 -8.23
CA ASN A 454 17.32 -18.10 -9.33
C ASN A 454 17.72 -19.56 -9.59
N VAL A 455 16.79 -20.47 -9.38
CA VAL A 455 16.98 -21.92 -9.64
C VAL A 455 15.94 -22.38 -10.64
N GLY A 456 16.33 -22.48 -11.89
CA GLY A 456 15.40 -22.73 -12.98
C GLY A 456 14.32 -21.63 -13.05
N PRO A 457 13.01 -21.99 -13.09
CA PRO A 457 11.92 -21.01 -13.16
C PRO A 457 11.52 -20.42 -11.78
N VAL A 458 12.25 -20.75 -10.71
CA VAL A 458 11.92 -20.35 -9.35
C VAL A 458 12.92 -19.32 -8.84
N ASN A 459 12.41 -18.21 -8.32
CA ASN A 459 13.18 -17.22 -7.58
C ASN A 459 12.99 -17.45 -6.09
N PHE A 460 14.09 -17.54 -5.36
CA PHE A 460 14.17 -17.63 -3.90
C PHE A 460 14.74 -16.34 -3.35
N SER A 461 14.27 -15.90 -2.20
CA SER A 461 14.83 -14.79 -1.44
C SER A 461 14.91 -15.14 0.04
N ALA A 462 15.97 -14.67 0.70
CA ALA A 462 16.13 -14.73 2.14
C ALA A 462 16.72 -13.39 2.61
N THR A 463 16.10 -12.73 3.58
CA THR A 463 16.55 -11.42 4.07
C THR A 463 16.54 -11.42 5.59
N ALA A 464 17.72 -11.23 6.20
CA ALA A 464 17.82 -10.89 7.60
C ALA A 464 17.72 -9.37 7.74
N PHE A 465 16.95 -8.89 8.72
CA PHE A 465 16.75 -7.45 8.92
C PHE A 465 16.76 -7.07 10.40
N ARG A 466 17.10 -5.81 10.67
CA ARG A 466 16.89 -5.15 11.95
C ARG A 466 16.51 -3.70 11.73
N GLN A 467 15.48 -3.27 12.45
CA GLN A 467 15.00 -1.90 12.47
C GLN A 467 14.93 -1.41 13.91
N VAL A 468 15.62 -0.31 14.22
CA VAL A 468 15.61 0.34 15.54
C VAL A 468 15.03 1.74 15.36
N THR A 469 13.90 2.02 15.99
CA THR A 469 13.22 3.32 15.90
C THR A 469 13.30 4.05 17.25
N PHE A 470 13.80 5.26 17.24
CA PHE A 470 13.88 6.15 18.38
C PHE A 470 12.76 7.18 18.33
N GLY A 471 12.25 7.56 19.49
CA GLY A 471 11.16 8.51 19.58
C GLY A 471 9.89 8.03 18.90
N LEU A 472 9.64 6.72 18.91
CA LEU A 472 8.49 6.11 18.26
C LEU A 472 7.20 6.52 18.96
N SER A 473 6.28 7.09 18.19
CA SER A 473 4.88 7.28 18.57
C SER A 473 4.10 6.08 18.04
N ASP A 474 3.72 5.19 18.93
CA ASP A 474 2.97 3.98 18.58
C ASP A 474 1.98 3.68 19.72
N PRO A 475 0.88 4.44 19.82
CA PRO A 475 -0.09 4.25 20.89
C PRO A 475 -0.76 2.88 20.82
N ILE A 476 -0.93 2.32 19.62
CA ILE A 476 -1.52 1.01 19.40
C ILE A 476 -0.53 -0.11 19.75
N GLY A 477 0.76 0.10 19.46
CA GLY A 477 1.82 -0.91 19.65
C GLY A 477 2.28 -1.12 21.09
N THR A 478 1.77 -0.38 22.06
CA THR A 478 2.20 -0.41 23.47
C THR A 478 1.15 -0.93 24.44
N GLY A 479 0.04 -1.40 23.95
CA GLY A 479 -1.08 -1.96 24.68
C GLY A 479 -2.36 -1.88 23.85
N ARG A 480 -3.30 -2.75 24.12
CA ARG A 480 -4.55 -2.83 23.38
C ARG A 480 -5.70 -2.06 24.04
N GLY A 481 -5.41 -1.25 25.06
CA GLY A 481 -6.45 -0.42 25.67
C GLY A 481 -7.06 0.52 24.64
N THR A 482 -8.36 0.63 24.64
CA THR A 482 -9.18 1.42 23.71
C THR A 482 -9.02 2.93 23.87
N ASN A 483 -8.38 3.41 24.94
CA ASN A 483 -8.28 4.82 25.23
C ASN A 483 -7.10 5.48 24.50
N LEU A 484 -7.38 6.20 23.42
CA LEU A 484 -6.44 7.14 22.79
C LEU A 484 -6.30 8.38 23.69
N SER A 485 -5.31 8.39 24.60
CA SER A 485 -5.03 9.53 25.44
C SER A 485 -3.87 10.34 24.92
N THR A 486 -3.89 11.64 25.20
CA THR A 486 -2.78 12.57 24.91
C THR A 486 -1.48 12.09 25.54
N GLU A 487 -1.52 11.59 26.78
CA GLU A 487 -0.36 11.05 27.47
C GLU A 487 0.23 9.85 26.73
N ARG A 488 -0.63 8.93 26.25
CA ARG A 488 -0.23 7.73 25.51
C ARG A 488 0.46 8.08 24.21
N PHE A 489 -0.03 9.13 23.53
CA PHE A 489 0.54 9.62 22.29
C PHE A 489 1.85 10.38 22.51
N LEU A 490 1.94 11.22 23.54
CA LEU A 490 3.15 12.00 23.87
C LEU A 490 4.26 11.11 24.46
N THR A 491 3.92 9.95 25.01
CA THR A 491 4.89 9.00 25.55
C THR A 491 5.64 8.31 24.43
N ARG A 492 6.92 8.63 24.29
CA ARG A 492 7.79 8.08 23.25
C ARG A 492 8.47 6.79 23.71
N SER A 493 8.58 5.85 22.79
CA SER A 493 9.26 4.57 23.02
C SER A 493 10.44 4.39 22.04
N ARG A 494 11.32 3.46 22.37
CA ARG A 494 12.26 2.88 21.43
C ARG A 494 11.64 1.58 20.92
N GLY A 495 11.48 1.46 19.58
CA GLY A 495 11.14 0.21 18.92
C GLY A 495 12.39 -0.54 18.51
N ASP A 496 12.44 -1.85 18.71
CA ASP A 496 13.49 -2.73 18.17
C ASP A 496 12.80 -3.93 17.53
N THR A 497 12.99 -4.11 16.22
CA THR A 497 12.42 -5.22 15.46
C THR A 497 13.50 -5.87 14.62
N TYR A 498 13.58 -7.20 14.67
CA TYR A 498 14.53 -7.98 13.89
C TYR A 498 13.90 -9.30 13.45
N GLY A 499 14.40 -9.86 12.36
CA GLY A 499 13.83 -11.08 11.84
C GLY A 499 14.53 -11.62 10.59
N LEU A 500 13.93 -12.70 10.10
CA LEU A 500 14.27 -13.38 8.85
C LEU A 500 13.04 -13.48 7.98
N GLU A 501 13.16 -13.04 6.75
CA GLU A 501 12.14 -13.09 5.71
C GLU A 501 12.58 -14.09 4.65
N LEU A 502 11.69 -15.01 4.28
CA LEU A 502 11.90 -15.98 3.21
C LEU A 502 10.83 -15.81 2.16
N GLY A 503 11.22 -15.84 0.90
CA GLY A 503 10.31 -15.78 -0.23
C GLY A 503 10.65 -16.83 -1.28
N ALA A 504 9.65 -17.38 -1.93
CA ALA A 504 9.81 -18.24 -3.09
C ALA A 504 8.66 -18.02 -4.08
N ARG A 505 8.98 -17.80 -5.35
CA ARG A 505 7.97 -17.64 -6.39
C ARG A 505 8.43 -18.21 -7.71
N GLY A 506 7.51 -18.74 -8.50
CA GLY A 506 7.84 -19.25 -9.83
C GLY A 506 6.83 -20.20 -10.38
N ALA A 507 7.11 -20.70 -11.58
CA ALA A 507 6.30 -21.71 -12.23
C ALA A 507 6.75 -23.10 -11.78
N LEU A 508 5.87 -23.88 -11.16
CA LEU A 508 6.09 -25.30 -10.88
C LEU A 508 5.91 -26.14 -12.16
N ARG A 509 4.99 -25.71 -13.00
CA ARG A 509 4.68 -26.27 -14.31
C ARG A 509 4.27 -25.13 -15.24
N ARG A 510 4.08 -25.40 -16.53
CA ARG A 510 3.63 -24.40 -17.53
C ARG A 510 2.27 -23.76 -17.19
N ASP A 511 1.43 -24.51 -16.49
CA ASP A 511 0.06 -24.16 -16.12
C ASP A 511 -0.10 -23.86 -14.62
N MET A 512 0.99 -23.95 -13.82
CA MET A 512 0.94 -23.82 -12.37
C MET A 512 2.02 -22.87 -11.87
N PHE A 513 1.58 -21.81 -11.19
CA PHE A 513 2.43 -20.81 -10.55
C PHE A 513 2.23 -20.84 -9.04
N PHE A 514 3.30 -20.64 -8.28
CA PHE A 514 3.21 -20.52 -6.83
C PHE A 514 3.93 -19.27 -6.32
N LEU A 515 3.49 -18.85 -5.15
CA LEU A 515 4.08 -17.79 -4.38
C LEU A 515 4.00 -18.18 -2.90
N ALA A 516 5.14 -18.16 -2.21
CA ALA A 516 5.24 -18.48 -0.80
C ALA A 516 6.08 -17.42 -0.09
N SER A 517 5.66 -17.04 1.09
CA SER A 517 6.41 -16.17 1.98
C SER A 517 6.35 -16.65 3.42
N TYR A 518 7.42 -16.40 4.15
CA TYR A 518 7.50 -16.67 5.57
C TYR A 518 8.31 -15.59 6.26
N THR A 519 7.81 -15.11 7.38
CA THR A 519 8.50 -14.14 8.25
C THR A 519 8.62 -14.72 9.65
N LEU A 520 9.84 -14.75 10.14
CA LEU A 520 10.15 -14.96 11.55
C LEU A 520 10.64 -13.64 12.12
N SER A 521 9.91 -13.03 13.06
CA SER A 521 10.30 -11.73 13.60
C SER A 521 9.95 -11.58 15.07
N ARG A 522 10.63 -10.64 15.71
CA ARG A 522 10.30 -10.14 17.04
C ARG A 522 10.33 -8.63 17.05
N SER A 523 9.28 -8.04 17.60
CA SER A 523 9.12 -6.59 17.75
C SER A 523 8.90 -6.23 19.22
N THR A 524 9.69 -5.29 19.73
CA THR A 524 9.61 -4.85 21.13
C THR A 524 9.50 -3.33 21.24
N ARG A 525 8.97 -2.88 22.38
CA ARG A 525 8.88 -1.48 22.76
C ARG A 525 9.55 -1.28 24.11
N THR A 526 10.51 -0.33 24.19
CA THR A 526 11.22 0.02 25.43
C THR A 526 10.81 1.40 25.87
N ARG A 527 10.32 1.50 27.10
CA ARG A 527 10.00 2.76 27.80
C ARG A 527 10.76 2.79 29.14
N GLY A 528 11.63 3.77 29.30
CA GLY A 528 12.50 3.81 30.47
C GLY A 528 13.35 2.55 30.59
N LYS A 529 13.12 1.76 31.65
CA LYS A 529 13.82 0.47 31.89
C LYS A 529 13.01 -0.76 31.44
N ALA A 530 11.73 -0.60 31.13
CA ALA A 530 10.86 -1.71 30.73
C ALA A 530 10.94 -1.96 29.22
N THR A 531 11.13 -3.22 28.85
CA THR A 531 11.05 -3.69 27.46
C THR A 531 9.95 -4.73 27.37
N ILE A 532 8.94 -4.44 26.56
CA ILE A 532 7.77 -5.30 26.35
C ILE A 532 7.64 -5.65 24.87
N PRO A 533 7.01 -6.75 24.49
CA PRO A 533 6.63 -7.00 23.11
C PRO A 533 5.70 -5.90 22.59
N SER A 534 5.79 -5.58 21.29
CA SER A 534 4.79 -4.74 20.64
C SER A 534 3.44 -5.46 20.67
N ALA A 535 2.34 -4.72 20.84
CA ALA A 535 0.99 -5.29 20.85
C ALA A 535 0.67 -6.12 19.59
N TYR A 536 1.28 -5.78 18.47
CA TYR A 536 1.12 -6.49 17.20
C TYR A 536 2.38 -7.28 16.79
N ASP A 537 3.15 -7.79 17.78
CA ASP A 537 4.28 -8.67 17.54
C ASP A 537 3.78 -10.08 17.18
N ARG A 538 3.84 -10.44 15.90
CA ARG A 538 3.59 -11.80 15.41
C ARG A 538 4.93 -12.49 15.12
N THR A 539 5.22 -13.56 15.81
CA THR A 539 6.53 -14.26 15.66
C THR A 539 6.62 -14.96 14.31
N HIS A 540 5.55 -15.61 13.87
CA HIS A 540 5.52 -16.35 12.61
C HIS A 540 4.35 -15.83 11.76
N VAL A 541 4.64 -15.48 10.50
CA VAL A 541 3.66 -15.15 9.48
C VAL A 541 4.02 -15.93 8.23
N ALA A 542 3.08 -16.70 7.68
CA ALA A 542 3.28 -17.52 6.50
C ALA A 542 2.13 -17.39 5.51
N HIS A 543 2.46 -17.26 4.24
CA HIS A 543 1.50 -17.29 3.14
C HIS A 543 1.99 -18.27 2.07
N VAL A 544 1.06 -19.05 1.53
CA VAL A 544 1.31 -19.92 0.38
C VAL A 544 0.16 -19.79 -0.59
N ALA A 545 0.42 -19.32 -1.80
CA ALA A 545 -0.56 -19.24 -2.87
C ALA A 545 -0.19 -20.17 -4.03
N LEU A 546 -1.18 -20.82 -4.59
CA LEU A 546 -1.07 -21.69 -5.75
C LEU A 546 -2.11 -21.26 -6.78
N LEU A 547 -1.66 -20.99 -7.99
CA LEU A 547 -2.46 -20.53 -9.12
C LEU A 547 -2.37 -21.56 -10.23
N TYR A 548 -3.50 -21.94 -10.80
CA TYR A 548 -3.59 -22.97 -11.83
C TYR A 548 -4.44 -22.51 -13.02
N ASP A 549 -3.87 -22.58 -14.21
CA ASP A 549 -4.58 -22.36 -15.47
C ASP A 549 -5.22 -23.66 -15.93
N LEU A 550 -6.53 -23.76 -15.78
CA LEU A 550 -7.35 -24.92 -16.16
C LEU A 550 -7.59 -25.01 -17.68
N GLY A 551 -7.10 -24.02 -18.43
CA GLY A 551 -7.33 -23.90 -19.87
C GLY A 551 -8.71 -23.34 -20.22
N LYS A 552 -8.88 -23.04 -21.53
CA LYS A 552 -10.14 -22.48 -22.07
C LYS A 552 -10.62 -21.21 -21.33
N GLY A 553 -9.70 -20.42 -20.75
CA GLY A 553 -9.99 -19.21 -20.00
C GLY A 553 -10.48 -19.43 -18.56
N TRP A 554 -10.43 -20.64 -18.02
CA TRP A 554 -10.65 -20.93 -16.62
C TRP A 554 -9.33 -20.84 -15.83
N ARG A 555 -9.38 -20.21 -14.67
CA ARG A 555 -8.28 -20.15 -13.70
C ARG A 555 -8.79 -20.40 -12.31
N ALA A 556 -8.04 -21.14 -11.52
CA ALA A 556 -8.31 -21.38 -10.11
C ALA A 556 -7.09 -20.99 -9.27
N GLY A 557 -7.31 -20.59 -8.05
CA GLY A 557 -6.26 -20.28 -7.10
C GLY A 557 -6.71 -20.54 -5.68
N ILE A 558 -5.74 -20.90 -4.84
CA ILE A 558 -5.91 -21.01 -3.39
C ILE A 558 -4.77 -20.26 -2.71
N ARG A 559 -5.05 -19.64 -1.57
CA ARG A 559 -4.04 -19.04 -0.69
C ARG A 559 -4.30 -19.48 0.74
N HIS A 560 -3.30 -20.05 1.36
CA HIS A 560 -3.28 -20.31 2.79
C HIS A 560 -2.53 -19.20 3.52
N VAL A 561 -3.13 -18.69 4.59
CA VAL A 561 -2.57 -17.67 5.48
C VAL A 561 -2.49 -18.25 6.87
N PHE A 562 -1.33 -18.14 7.50
CA PHE A 562 -1.10 -18.52 8.89
C PHE A 562 -0.29 -17.45 9.60
N TYR A 563 -0.67 -17.14 10.82
CA TYR A 563 0.16 -16.34 11.72
C TYR A 563 -0.08 -16.68 13.18
N THR A 564 0.97 -16.51 14.00
CA THR A 564 0.87 -16.64 15.46
C THR A 564 0.08 -15.49 16.05
N GLY A 565 -0.57 -15.76 17.16
CA GLY A 565 -1.31 -14.74 17.91
C GLY A 565 -0.42 -13.62 18.44
N PHE A 566 -1.03 -12.53 18.79
CA PHE A 566 -0.41 -11.40 19.48
C PHE A 566 -0.02 -11.76 20.92
N PRO A 567 0.88 -10.98 21.56
CA PRO A 567 1.03 -11.03 23.01
C PRO A 567 -0.31 -10.73 23.70
N ALA A 568 -0.76 -11.58 24.60
CA ALA A 568 -1.93 -11.30 25.44
C ALA A 568 -1.58 -10.17 26.41
N ASP A 569 -2.39 -9.13 26.49
CA ASP A 569 -2.22 -8.07 27.48
C ASP A 569 -2.92 -8.51 28.78
N GLU A 570 -2.22 -9.30 29.58
CA GLU A 570 -2.68 -9.71 30.91
C GLU A 570 -2.39 -8.65 31.98
N ALA A 571 -2.37 -7.39 31.65
CA ALA A 571 -2.23 -6.33 32.65
C ALA A 571 -3.52 -6.22 33.46
N ALA A 572 -3.68 -7.13 34.42
CA ALA A 572 -4.59 -6.86 35.53
C ALA A 572 -4.22 -5.51 36.15
N PRO A 573 -5.21 -4.66 36.52
CA PRO A 573 -4.93 -3.34 37.07
C PRO A 573 -3.90 -3.41 38.20
N GLY A 574 -2.78 -2.69 38.05
CA GLY A 574 -1.70 -2.62 39.03
C GLY A 574 -0.55 -3.62 38.87
N ARG A 575 -0.56 -4.49 37.87
CA ARG A 575 0.62 -5.35 37.59
C ARG A 575 1.50 -4.77 36.47
N PRO A 576 2.84 -4.80 36.62
CA PRO A 576 3.72 -4.35 35.54
C PRO A 576 3.59 -5.29 34.33
N PRO A 577 3.72 -4.76 33.08
CA PRO A 577 3.71 -5.56 31.88
C PRO A 577 4.78 -6.68 31.94
N ARG A 578 4.44 -7.88 31.52
CA ARG A 578 5.38 -9.01 31.47
C ARG A 578 6.32 -8.93 30.27
N GLU A 579 7.60 -9.20 30.46
CA GLU A 579 8.58 -9.31 29.34
C GLU A 579 8.24 -10.46 28.36
N HIS A 580 7.55 -11.49 28.85
CA HIS A 580 7.12 -12.66 28.09
C HIS A 580 5.63 -12.96 28.39
N PRO A 581 4.71 -12.16 27.85
CA PRO A 581 3.28 -12.45 27.98
C PRO A 581 2.93 -13.71 27.19
N ASP A 582 1.88 -14.41 27.66
CA ASP A 582 1.26 -15.44 26.85
C ASP A 582 0.75 -14.85 25.52
N ARG A 583 0.50 -15.70 24.54
CA ARG A 583 0.00 -15.27 23.24
C ARG A 583 -1.42 -15.75 23.05
N ILE A 584 -2.25 -14.92 22.42
CA ILE A 584 -3.55 -15.35 21.94
C ILE A 584 -3.38 -16.46 20.89
N GLN A 585 -4.48 -17.15 20.60
CA GLN A 585 -4.47 -18.27 19.66
C GLN A 585 -3.97 -17.87 18.28
N PRO A 586 -3.21 -18.76 17.59
CA PRO A 586 -2.81 -18.54 16.21
C PRO A 586 -4.04 -18.54 15.29
N PHE A 587 -3.94 -17.82 14.20
CA PHE A 587 -4.97 -17.72 13.18
C PHE A 587 -4.52 -18.37 11.87
N TYR A 588 -5.48 -18.99 11.18
CA TYR A 588 -5.29 -19.49 9.82
C TYR A 588 -6.57 -19.32 9.01
N ARG A 589 -6.42 -19.04 7.72
CA ARG A 589 -7.53 -18.99 6.77
C ARG A 589 -7.10 -19.54 5.42
N LEU A 590 -8.11 -19.98 4.66
CA LEU A 590 -7.98 -20.35 3.27
C LEU A 590 -8.75 -19.34 2.42
N ASP A 591 -8.07 -18.75 1.44
CA ASP A 591 -8.70 -17.91 0.44
C ASP A 591 -8.79 -18.71 -0.88
N MET A 592 -9.87 -18.54 -1.63
CA MET A 592 -10.14 -19.28 -2.85
C MET A 592 -10.56 -18.33 -3.96
N ARG A 593 -10.07 -18.57 -5.16
CA ARG A 593 -10.45 -17.81 -6.35
C ARG A 593 -10.73 -18.76 -7.51
N LEU A 594 -11.84 -18.52 -8.21
CA LEU A 594 -12.17 -19.15 -9.48
C LEU A 594 -12.58 -18.06 -10.47
N SER A 595 -11.99 -18.06 -11.64
CA SER A 595 -12.35 -17.09 -12.66
C SER A 595 -12.51 -17.74 -14.02
N LYS A 596 -13.44 -17.18 -14.80
CA LYS A 596 -13.68 -17.54 -16.19
C LYS A 596 -13.63 -16.31 -17.06
N ARG A 597 -12.84 -16.35 -18.12
CA ARG A 597 -12.75 -15.28 -19.10
C ARG A 597 -13.18 -15.80 -20.48
N TRP A 598 -14.09 -15.09 -21.13
CA TRP A 598 -14.52 -15.31 -22.49
C TRP A 598 -13.96 -14.22 -23.38
N ALA A 599 -13.24 -14.57 -24.43
CA ALA A 599 -12.86 -13.63 -25.47
C ALA A 599 -14.09 -13.37 -26.35
N LEU A 600 -14.50 -12.11 -26.46
CA LEU A 600 -15.60 -11.66 -27.30
C LEU A 600 -15.13 -11.13 -28.66
N GLY A 601 -13.83 -10.88 -28.78
CA GLY A 601 -13.16 -10.38 -29.99
C GLY A 601 -11.65 -10.35 -29.79
N ALA A 602 -10.94 -9.69 -30.68
CA ALA A 602 -9.48 -9.62 -30.62
C ALA A 602 -8.97 -8.89 -29.36
N ARG A 603 -9.74 -7.94 -28.84
CA ARG A 603 -9.36 -7.12 -27.65
C ARG A 603 -10.40 -7.14 -26.56
N SER A 604 -11.65 -7.55 -26.86
CA SER A 604 -12.75 -7.49 -25.91
C SER A 604 -12.92 -8.81 -25.18
N TYR A 605 -13.31 -8.73 -23.92
CA TYR A 605 -13.59 -9.89 -23.10
C TYR A 605 -14.73 -9.64 -22.11
N LEU A 606 -15.33 -10.72 -21.66
CA LEU A 606 -16.19 -10.79 -20.48
C LEU A 606 -15.55 -11.76 -19.49
N GLY A 607 -15.58 -11.43 -18.21
CA GLY A 607 -15.05 -12.23 -17.11
C GLY A 607 -16.09 -12.43 -16.01
N LEU A 608 -16.07 -13.61 -15.42
CA LEU A 608 -16.76 -13.89 -14.16
C LEU A 608 -15.69 -14.32 -13.15
N VAL A 609 -15.70 -13.69 -11.99
CA VAL A 609 -14.75 -13.94 -10.91
C VAL A 609 -15.53 -14.25 -9.64
N LEU A 610 -15.17 -15.37 -9.01
CA LEU A 610 -15.54 -15.71 -7.65
C LEU A 610 -14.26 -15.71 -6.83
N ASP A 611 -14.18 -14.82 -5.83
CA ASP A 611 -13.06 -14.70 -4.91
C ASP A 611 -13.60 -14.72 -3.49
N VAL A 612 -13.16 -15.67 -2.68
CA VAL A 612 -13.64 -15.84 -1.30
C VAL A 612 -12.44 -15.73 -0.37
N GLN A 613 -12.38 -14.63 0.36
CA GLN A 613 -11.45 -14.49 1.47
C GLN A 613 -12.01 -15.20 2.71
N ASN A 614 -11.16 -15.96 3.40
CA ASN A 614 -11.54 -16.73 4.58
C ASN A 614 -12.67 -17.75 4.31
N ALA A 615 -12.51 -18.59 3.31
CA ALA A 615 -13.47 -19.68 3.00
C ALA A 615 -13.61 -20.72 4.13
N THR A 616 -12.68 -20.73 5.09
CA THR A 616 -12.74 -21.55 6.30
C THR A 616 -13.68 -21.03 7.37
N LEU A 617 -14.22 -19.82 7.22
CA LEU A 617 -15.06 -19.14 8.21
C LEU A 617 -14.37 -19.04 9.60
N ALA A 618 -13.04 -18.92 9.59
CA ALA A 618 -12.27 -18.84 10.82
C ALA A 618 -12.53 -17.50 11.53
N LYS A 619 -12.76 -17.55 12.83
CA LYS A 619 -12.83 -16.38 13.72
C LYS A 619 -11.42 -16.08 14.23
N GLU A 620 -11.08 -14.81 14.32
CA GLU A 620 -9.80 -14.38 14.87
C GLU A 620 -9.97 -13.89 16.30
N VAL A 621 -9.19 -14.43 17.23
CA VAL A 621 -9.09 -13.88 18.58
C VAL A 621 -8.19 -12.65 18.51
N PHE A 622 -8.71 -11.49 18.89
CA PHE A 622 -7.94 -10.24 18.84
C PHE A 622 -7.59 -9.71 20.23
N ASP A 623 -8.33 -10.14 21.28
CA ASP A 623 -8.07 -9.77 22.66
C ASP A 623 -8.56 -10.85 23.63
N VAL A 624 -8.20 -10.71 24.91
CA VAL A 624 -8.67 -11.57 26.00
C VAL A 624 -9.09 -10.65 27.14
N SER A 625 -10.38 -10.67 27.46
CA SER A 625 -10.92 -9.97 28.63
C SER A 625 -10.90 -10.93 29.83
N CYS A 626 -10.32 -10.51 30.96
CA CYS A 626 -10.26 -11.30 32.18
C CYS A 626 -11.02 -10.60 33.29
N ASP A 627 -11.92 -11.33 33.96
CA ASP A 627 -12.65 -10.93 35.15
C ASP A 627 -12.41 -11.92 36.32
N ASP A 628 -13.12 -11.77 37.44
CA ASP A 628 -13.00 -12.64 38.61
C ASP A 628 -13.43 -14.09 38.33
N SER A 629 -14.18 -14.35 37.27
CA SER A 629 -14.67 -15.67 36.85
C SER A 629 -13.75 -16.39 35.88
N GLY A 630 -12.80 -15.67 35.23
CA GLY A 630 -11.85 -16.22 34.25
C GLY A 630 -11.54 -15.30 33.09
N CYS A 631 -10.85 -15.84 32.09
CA CYS A 631 -10.47 -15.10 30.90
C CYS A 631 -11.30 -15.54 29.69
N THR A 632 -11.98 -14.60 29.04
CA THR A 632 -12.82 -14.84 27.87
C THR A 632 -12.16 -14.25 26.62
N PRO A 633 -11.94 -15.04 25.54
CA PRO A 633 -11.36 -14.52 24.30
C PRO A 633 -12.38 -13.63 23.56
N GLN A 634 -11.97 -12.44 23.21
CA GLN A 634 -12.69 -11.53 22.32
C GLN A 634 -12.37 -11.89 20.87
N THR A 635 -13.41 -12.14 20.06
CA THR A 635 -13.23 -12.61 18.68
C THR A 635 -13.80 -11.63 17.67
N ILE A 636 -13.08 -11.47 16.55
CA ILE A 636 -13.59 -10.79 15.35
C ILE A 636 -14.03 -11.83 14.33
N GLY A 637 -15.16 -11.60 13.71
CA GLY A 637 -15.61 -12.35 12.54
C GLY A 637 -16.51 -13.56 12.84
N PRO A 638 -16.64 -14.49 11.87
CA PRO A 638 -15.70 -14.67 10.73
C PRO A 638 -15.75 -13.51 9.72
N VAL A 639 -14.63 -12.80 9.53
CA VAL A 639 -14.51 -11.80 8.46
C VAL A 639 -14.33 -12.57 7.15
N THR A 640 -15.44 -12.87 6.49
CA THR A 640 -15.48 -13.56 5.20
C THR A 640 -15.98 -12.59 4.15
N MET A 641 -15.15 -12.34 3.14
CA MET A 641 -15.51 -11.46 2.03
C MET A 641 -15.76 -12.30 0.77
N PRO A 642 -17.01 -12.61 0.44
CA PRO A 642 -17.34 -13.19 -0.85
C PRO A 642 -17.27 -12.08 -1.91
N GLY A 643 -16.38 -12.22 -2.87
CA GLY A 643 -16.27 -11.33 -4.02
C GLY A 643 -16.81 -12.03 -5.25
N ILE A 644 -17.99 -11.66 -5.70
CA ILE A 644 -18.50 -12.02 -7.04
C ILE A 644 -18.35 -10.79 -7.92
N ALA A 645 -17.66 -10.94 -9.04
CA ALA A 645 -17.48 -9.84 -9.98
C ALA A 645 -17.77 -10.29 -11.42
N ILE A 646 -18.47 -9.43 -12.14
CA ILE A 646 -18.55 -9.47 -13.60
C ILE A 646 -17.59 -8.39 -14.09
N GLU A 647 -16.62 -8.78 -14.90
CA GLU A 647 -15.60 -7.89 -15.45
C GLU A 647 -15.71 -7.84 -16.95
N GLY A 648 -15.49 -6.71 -17.56
CA GLY A 648 -15.46 -6.58 -19.01
C GLY A 648 -14.39 -5.59 -19.44
N GLY A 649 -13.86 -5.80 -20.65
CA GLY A 649 -12.88 -4.88 -21.22
C GLY A 649 -12.82 -4.96 -22.74
N PHE A 650 -12.30 -3.88 -23.33
CA PHE A 650 -12.09 -3.73 -24.78
C PHE A 650 -10.79 -3.00 -25.09
#